data_aaa8eb5227b22da9f70fb904b309b2ae
#
_entry.id   aaa8eb5227b22da9f70fb904b309b2ae
#
_cell.length_a   1.000
_cell.length_b   1.000
_cell.length_c   1.000
_cell.angle_alpha   90.00
_cell.angle_beta   90.00
_cell.angle_gamma   90.00
#
_symmetry.space_group_name_H-M   'P 1'
#
loop_
_entity.id
_entity.type
_entity.pdbx_description
1 polymer ?
#
loop_
_entity_poly.entity_id
_entity_poly.type
_entity_poly.pdbx_seq_one_letter_code
_entity_poly.pdbx_strand_id
1 'polypeptide(L)'
;MTSVSDNRPSADGARIALTAAAVAAAGMLLFPLATLGRGGTDADAVLLHLGGSVLNLSSYRDAPLPPTATVLGLGWATLALLVATVVGALRRAPWLWITALLAFVLAGAAVLRLDATLSDQVTRVVADTTLRPGAKRQLRNFYAGGGMNLGLFLPMLGGLVAAGAGLSGRTWWSERLNRLRGLLVPVSAIALAIAVGAVVVLIVQPAVNLSGAPLSLAEGWLAKSDVVYFVYSALFAPVTSLGPLLDSLKLATPLIFTGLSVAFAFRTGLFNIGAPGQLTMGAVGAMLAGVYGPPALGWALLPFSVVAAGAFGALWGAIPGVLKARFGSSEVINTIMLNYIASAVFLFLIGTETFPFLGRTYTLGLKAEGFEARSELLQEGARLPTMLQLLNVGSGGQTAISIGLLVALIAFLIARAVLKTRHTALGLLIAAVAGAVTWRIGIPVTVAGSQLNASFLIALLCVAFFGTLMWRTSTGYALRAVGLSPKAAEYGGISVARGTVLAMTIAGMFAGLAGLHYVNGGALDEYRLKGNMPVNVGFDGIAVALMGQNTPSGVVVSSLLFGTIDTGGLEVSRQLERVNKDIVTVLKALIVLFIAAGGFLSRRITDPPPPQLAQAAASGPPPGAALTASQAAAERATPSPNVGQTSETITREGGKE
;
A
#
# COMPACT_ATOMS: atom_id res chain seq x y z
N MET A 1 -8.21 -53.01 13.50
CA MET A 1 -9.29 -52.01 13.34
C MET A 1 -8.59 -50.70 12.92
N THR A 2 -8.46 -50.47 11.63
CA THR A 2 -7.91 -49.26 11.06
C THR A 2 -8.90 -48.10 11.23
N SER A 3 -8.52 -47.08 11.97
CA SER A 3 -9.30 -45.86 12.14
C SER A 3 -9.61 -45.28 10.75
N VAL A 4 -10.88 -45.26 10.38
CA VAL A 4 -11.38 -44.48 9.25
C VAL A 4 -11.01 -43.02 9.53
N SER A 5 -10.02 -42.50 8.82
CA SER A 5 -9.63 -41.12 8.91
C SER A 5 -10.85 -40.25 8.58
N ASP A 6 -11.29 -39.47 9.55
CA ASP A 6 -12.40 -38.51 9.38
C ASP A 6 -12.01 -37.53 8.27
N ASN A 7 -12.55 -37.72 7.08
CA ASN A 7 -12.28 -36.96 5.85
C ASN A 7 -12.94 -35.57 5.85
N ARG A 8 -13.38 -35.11 7.04
CA ARG A 8 -14.01 -33.80 7.19
C ARG A 8 -12.96 -32.67 7.21
N PRO A 9 -13.26 -31.54 6.56
CA PRO A 9 -12.40 -30.37 6.62
C PRO A 9 -12.24 -29.86 8.06
N SER A 10 -11.07 -29.31 8.38
CA SER A 10 -10.83 -28.64 9.66
C SER A 10 -11.82 -27.47 9.85
N ALA A 11 -12.07 -27.05 11.10
CA ALA A 11 -12.97 -25.92 11.38
C ALA A 11 -12.50 -24.63 10.66
N ASP A 12 -11.19 -24.42 10.63
CA ASP A 12 -10.59 -23.25 9.97
C ASP A 12 -10.62 -23.38 8.45
N GLY A 13 -10.37 -24.57 7.91
CA GLY A 13 -10.51 -24.85 6.48
C GLY A 13 -11.93 -24.60 5.99
N ALA A 14 -12.95 -25.04 6.77
CA ALA A 14 -14.35 -24.79 6.46
C ALA A 14 -14.71 -23.29 6.49
N ARG A 15 -14.19 -22.51 7.46
CA ARG A 15 -14.38 -21.05 7.53
C ARG A 15 -13.75 -20.33 6.35
N ILE A 16 -12.51 -20.68 5.99
CA ILE A 16 -11.82 -20.10 4.83
C ILE A 16 -12.59 -20.42 3.54
N ALA A 17 -13.02 -21.66 3.37
CA ALA A 17 -13.83 -22.07 2.21
C ALA A 17 -15.17 -21.33 2.15
N LEU A 18 -15.84 -21.15 3.29
CA LEU A 18 -17.08 -20.38 3.40
C LEU A 18 -16.89 -18.95 2.93
N THR A 19 -15.89 -18.25 3.47
CA THR A 19 -15.62 -16.85 3.11
C THR A 19 -15.22 -16.71 1.65
N ALA A 20 -14.35 -17.58 1.15
CA ALA A 20 -13.90 -17.55 -0.24
C ALA A 20 -15.05 -17.81 -1.22
N ALA A 21 -15.89 -18.80 -0.96
CA ALA A 21 -17.04 -19.12 -1.82
C ALA A 21 -18.15 -18.05 -1.74
N ALA A 22 -18.39 -17.47 -0.55
CA ALA A 22 -19.37 -16.40 -0.39
C ALA A 22 -18.94 -15.12 -1.12
N VAL A 23 -17.67 -14.73 -0.99
CA VAL A 23 -17.11 -13.58 -1.72
C VAL A 23 -17.14 -13.80 -3.24
N ALA A 24 -16.82 -15.02 -3.69
CA ALA A 24 -16.87 -15.38 -5.09
C ALA A 24 -18.32 -15.34 -5.65
N ALA A 25 -19.29 -15.87 -4.93
CA ALA A 25 -20.69 -15.82 -5.32
C ALA A 25 -21.25 -14.40 -5.35
N ALA A 26 -20.94 -13.60 -4.31
CA ALA A 26 -21.29 -12.17 -4.28
C ALA A 26 -20.65 -11.40 -5.44
N GLY A 27 -19.40 -11.71 -5.76
CA GLY A 27 -18.69 -11.12 -6.89
C GLY A 27 -19.35 -11.40 -8.24
N MET A 28 -19.87 -12.60 -8.44
CA MET A 28 -20.63 -12.94 -9.68
C MET A 28 -21.95 -12.19 -9.80
N LEU A 29 -22.59 -11.88 -8.67
CA LEU A 29 -23.86 -11.17 -8.66
C LEU A 29 -23.68 -9.66 -8.82
N LEU A 30 -22.59 -9.12 -8.27
CA LEU A 30 -22.34 -7.67 -8.20
C LEU A 30 -21.52 -7.13 -9.38
N PHE A 31 -20.59 -7.92 -9.92
CA PHE A 31 -19.68 -7.45 -10.95
C PHE A 31 -20.00 -8.08 -12.32
N PRO A 32 -19.66 -7.37 -13.42
CA PRO A 32 -19.80 -7.95 -14.76
C PRO A 32 -18.94 -9.20 -14.91
N LEU A 33 -19.47 -10.21 -15.59
CA LEU A 33 -18.77 -11.46 -15.90
C LEU A 33 -17.66 -11.20 -16.92
N ALA A 34 -17.97 -10.39 -17.93
CA ALA A 34 -17.13 -10.20 -19.09
C ALA A 34 -17.26 -8.80 -19.66
N THR A 35 -16.21 -8.34 -20.33
CA THR A 35 -16.23 -7.25 -21.29
C THR A 35 -16.34 -7.86 -22.69
N LEU A 36 -17.41 -7.53 -23.43
CA LEU A 36 -17.64 -8.05 -24.78
C LEU A 36 -16.92 -7.24 -25.85
N GLY A 37 -16.52 -6.03 -25.53
CA GLY A 37 -15.74 -5.14 -26.38
C GLY A 37 -15.36 -3.89 -25.62
N ARG A 38 -14.25 -3.26 -26.01
CA ARG A 38 -13.72 -2.05 -25.39
C ARG A 38 -13.25 -1.06 -26.43
N GLY A 39 -13.63 0.19 -26.27
CA GLY A 39 -13.17 1.32 -27.09
C GLY A 39 -11.82 1.88 -26.64
N GLY A 40 -11.55 3.13 -26.99
CA GLY A 40 -10.29 3.81 -26.67
C GLY A 40 -10.09 4.15 -25.19
N THR A 41 -11.18 4.17 -24.40
CA THR A 41 -11.17 4.45 -22.96
C THR A 41 -11.83 3.32 -22.18
N ASP A 42 -11.52 3.21 -20.89
CA ASP A 42 -12.11 2.18 -20.01
C ASP A 42 -13.63 2.37 -19.82
N ALA A 43 -14.12 3.59 -19.94
CA ALA A 43 -15.55 3.90 -19.94
C ALA A 43 -16.28 3.47 -21.22
N ASP A 44 -15.54 3.18 -22.29
CA ASP A 44 -16.08 2.85 -23.61
C ASP A 44 -16.12 1.32 -23.79
N ALA A 45 -16.86 0.65 -22.92
CA ALA A 45 -16.92 -0.81 -22.84
C ALA A 45 -18.37 -1.34 -22.92
N VAL A 46 -18.52 -2.57 -23.39
CA VAL A 46 -19.77 -3.35 -23.34
C VAL A 46 -19.61 -4.45 -22.31
N LEU A 47 -20.37 -4.37 -21.23
CA LEU A 47 -20.27 -5.23 -20.05
C LEU A 47 -21.41 -6.26 -20.01
N LEU A 48 -21.09 -7.53 -19.76
CA LEU A 48 -22.03 -8.64 -19.63
C LEU A 48 -22.19 -9.03 -18.16
N HIS A 49 -23.42 -8.96 -17.65
CA HIS A 49 -23.77 -9.42 -16.30
C HIS A 49 -24.39 -10.82 -16.30
N LEU A 50 -24.36 -11.50 -15.14
CA LEU A 50 -24.91 -12.85 -14.97
C LEU A 50 -26.42 -12.92 -15.30
N GLY A 51 -27.18 -11.84 -15.10
CA GLY A 51 -28.58 -11.73 -15.48
C GLY A 51 -28.87 -11.62 -16.98
N GLY A 52 -27.83 -11.63 -17.81
CA GLY A 52 -27.95 -11.48 -19.26
C GLY A 52 -28.12 -10.04 -19.72
N SER A 53 -28.21 -9.08 -18.79
CA SER A 53 -28.22 -7.67 -19.13
C SER A 53 -26.85 -7.24 -19.68
N VAL A 54 -26.88 -6.52 -20.78
CA VAL A 54 -25.70 -5.95 -21.41
C VAL A 54 -25.77 -4.44 -21.24
N LEU A 55 -24.87 -3.88 -20.44
CA LEU A 55 -24.74 -2.43 -20.36
C LEU A 55 -23.74 -1.97 -21.41
N ASN A 56 -24.21 -1.16 -22.35
CA ASN A 56 -23.39 -0.59 -23.41
C ASN A 56 -23.07 0.87 -23.08
N LEU A 57 -21.87 1.10 -22.55
CA LEU A 57 -21.35 2.45 -22.26
C LEU A 57 -20.61 3.03 -23.47
N SER A 58 -20.48 2.26 -24.56
CA SER A 58 -19.62 2.58 -25.69
C SER A 58 -20.35 3.42 -26.74
N SER A 59 -19.59 4.24 -27.47
CA SER A 59 -20.04 4.89 -28.71
C SER A 59 -20.37 3.87 -29.82
N TYR A 60 -20.00 2.61 -29.66
CA TYR A 60 -20.26 1.49 -30.57
C TYR A 60 -21.58 0.76 -30.27
N ARG A 61 -22.66 1.48 -29.95
CA ARG A 61 -23.97 0.90 -29.57
C ARG A 61 -24.54 -0.08 -30.60
N ASP A 62 -24.24 0.13 -31.87
CA ASP A 62 -24.73 -0.69 -32.99
C ASP A 62 -23.80 -1.86 -33.35
N ALA A 63 -22.74 -2.07 -32.58
CA ALA A 63 -21.84 -3.21 -32.82
C ALA A 63 -22.57 -4.53 -32.53
N PRO A 64 -22.51 -5.54 -33.43
CA PRO A 64 -23.16 -6.83 -33.22
C PRO A 64 -22.55 -7.54 -32.00
N LEU A 65 -23.40 -7.90 -31.03
CA LEU A 65 -22.97 -8.55 -29.80
C LEU A 65 -22.57 -10.02 -30.10
N PRO A 66 -21.46 -10.51 -29.53
CA PRO A 66 -21.12 -11.92 -29.63
C PRO A 66 -22.14 -12.80 -28.87
N PRO A 67 -22.33 -14.07 -29.27
CA PRO A 67 -23.27 -14.95 -28.60
C PRO A 67 -22.81 -15.31 -27.19
N THR A 68 -23.61 -14.90 -26.19
CA THR A 68 -23.24 -14.99 -24.76
C THR A 68 -23.92 -16.12 -24.00
N ALA A 69 -24.91 -16.81 -24.61
CA ALA A 69 -25.74 -17.83 -23.95
C ALA A 69 -24.93 -18.94 -23.25
N THR A 70 -23.87 -19.43 -23.89
CA THR A 70 -23.01 -20.47 -23.29
C THR A 70 -22.19 -19.97 -22.11
N VAL A 71 -21.69 -18.73 -22.18
CA VAL A 71 -20.94 -18.09 -21.10
C VAL A 71 -21.85 -17.87 -19.89
N LEU A 72 -23.08 -17.41 -20.14
CA LEU A 72 -24.11 -17.23 -19.09
C LEU A 72 -24.50 -18.55 -18.44
N GLY A 73 -24.72 -19.62 -19.25
CA GLY A 73 -25.04 -20.95 -18.73
C GLY A 73 -23.93 -21.49 -17.81
N LEU A 74 -22.69 -21.37 -18.22
CA LEU A 74 -21.53 -21.74 -17.39
C LEU A 74 -21.42 -20.86 -16.14
N GLY A 75 -21.73 -19.57 -16.25
CA GLY A 75 -21.79 -18.63 -15.12
C GLY A 75 -22.82 -19.08 -14.08
N TRP A 76 -24.07 -19.37 -14.47
CA TRP A 76 -25.11 -19.87 -13.56
C TRP A 76 -24.74 -21.20 -12.91
N ALA A 77 -24.15 -22.13 -13.66
CA ALA A 77 -23.67 -23.40 -13.12
C ALA A 77 -22.52 -23.18 -12.11
N THR A 78 -21.63 -22.23 -12.35
CA THR A 78 -20.57 -21.86 -11.41
C THR A 78 -21.16 -21.27 -10.14
N LEU A 79 -22.15 -20.38 -10.22
CA LEU A 79 -22.83 -19.81 -9.06
C LEU A 79 -23.51 -20.90 -8.23
N ALA A 80 -24.20 -21.83 -8.86
CA ALA A 80 -24.84 -22.96 -8.17
C ALA A 80 -23.83 -23.81 -7.39
N LEU A 81 -22.66 -24.08 -7.98
CA LEU A 81 -21.58 -24.81 -7.30
C LEU A 81 -20.95 -24.01 -6.15
N LEU A 82 -20.82 -22.70 -6.29
CA LEU A 82 -20.34 -21.84 -5.20
C LEU A 82 -21.33 -21.84 -4.03
N VAL A 83 -22.63 -21.76 -4.30
CA VAL A 83 -23.67 -21.89 -3.28
C VAL A 83 -23.61 -23.26 -2.61
N ALA A 84 -23.46 -24.34 -3.38
CA ALA A 84 -23.24 -25.69 -2.83
C ALA A 84 -21.98 -25.74 -1.96
N THR A 85 -20.90 -25.06 -2.37
CA THR A 85 -19.66 -24.97 -1.59
C THR A 85 -19.88 -24.22 -0.26
N VAL A 86 -20.65 -23.14 -0.24
CA VAL A 86 -21.06 -22.44 0.96
C VAL A 86 -21.84 -23.37 1.92
N VAL A 87 -22.82 -24.10 1.41
CA VAL A 87 -23.59 -25.08 2.20
C VAL A 87 -22.69 -26.21 2.72
N GLY A 88 -21.78 -26.72 1.87
CA GLY A 88 -20.80 -27.72 2.27
C GLY A 88 -19.86 -27.25 3.37
N ALA A 89 -19.43 -25.99 3.30
CA ALA A 89 -18.58 -25.36 4.31
C ALA A 89 -19.31 -25.20 5.66
N LEU A 90 -20.56 -24.77 5.64
CA LEU A 90 -21.39 -24.66 6.85
C LEU A 90 -21.60 -26.02 7.54
N ARG A 91 -21.76 -27.08 6.76
CA ARG A 91 -21.96 -28.46 7.25
C ARG A 91 -20.67 -29.24 7.46
N ARG A 92 -19.48 -28.65 7.14
CA ARG A 92 -18.17 -29.32 7.12
C ARG A 92 -18.21 -30.64 6.31
N ALA A 93 -18.86 -30.59 5.18
CA ALA A 93 -19.08 -31.77 4.36
C ALA A 93 -17.79 -32.25 3.66
N PRO A 94 -17.54 -33.56 3.55
CA PRO A 94 -16.31 -34.08 2.92
C PRO A 94 -16.22 -33.78 1.42
N TRP A 95 -17.34 -33.47 0.77
CA TRP A 95 -17.42 -33.14 -0.65
C TRP A 95 -17.17 -31.65 -0.96
N LEU A 96 -16.98 -30.79 0.04
CA LEU A 96 -16.76 -29.36 -0.11
C LEU A 96 -15.67 -29.01 -1.14
N TRP A 97 -14.54 -29.68 -1.11
CA TRP A 97 -13.45 -29.43 -2.04
C TRP A 97 -13.80 -29.78 -3.50
N ILE A 98 -14.68 -30.78 -3.72
CA ILE A 98 -15.13 -31.19 -5.05
C ILE A 98 -15.97 -30.10 -5.68
N THR A 99 -16.98 -29.59 -4.95
CA THR A 99 -17.84 -28.51 -5.45
C THR A 99 -17.06 -27.23 -5.73
N ALA A 100 -16.12 -26.90 -4.87
CA ALA A 100 -15.22 -25.76 -5.02
C ALA A 100 -14.30 -25.92 -6.26
N LEU A 101 -13.72 -27.11 -6.46
CA LEU A 101 -12.87 -27.39 -7.63
C LEU A 101 -13.70 -27.37 -8.92
N LEU A 102 -14.92 -27.93 -8.91
CA LEU A 102 -15.81 -27.87 -10.06
C LEU A 102 -16.22 -26.42 -10.39
N ALA A 103 -16.48 -25.58 -9.38
CA ALA A 103 -16.73 -24.16 -9.60
C ALA A 103 -15.54 -23.46 -10.26
N PHE A 104 -14.32 -23.74 -9.83
CA PHE A 104 -13.10 -23.26 -10.47
C PHE A 104 -13.01 -23.70 -11.95
N VAL A 105 -13.22 -24.98 -12.21
CA VAL A 105 -13.15 -25.55 -13.58
C VAL A 105 -14.21 -24.94 -14.49
N LEU A 106 -15.46 -24.80 -14.03
CA LEU A 106 -16.52 -24.19 -14.83
C LEU A 106 -16.31 -22.69 -15.06
N ALA A 107 -15.81 -21.95 -14.07
CA ALA A 107 -15.43 -20.56 -14.27
C ALA A 107 -14.30 -20.44 -15.32
N GLY A 108 -13.30 -21.31 -15.26
CA GLY A 108 -12.25 -21.40 -16.28
C GLY A 108 -12.80 -21.76 -17.68
N ALA A 109 -13.74 -22.70 -17.76
CA ALA A 109 -14.41 -23.03 -19.01
C ALA A 109 -15.22 -21.85 -19.58
N ALA A 110 -15.85 -21.05 -18.71
CA ALA A 110 -16.55 -19.84 -19.13
C ALA A 110 -15.58 -18.80 -19.72
N VAL A 111 -14.39 -18.65 -19.13
CA VAL A 111 -13.33 -17.77 -19.66
C VAL A 111 -12.83 -18.23 -21.02
N LEU A 112 -12.52 -19.52 -21.15
CA LEU A 112 -12.08 -20.09 -22.44
C LEU A 112 -13.14 -19.96 -23.55
N ARG A 113 -14.41 -20.12 -23.16
CA ARG A 113 -15.53 -19.95 -24.09
C ARG A 113 -15.73 -18.49 -24.49
N LEU A 114 -15.55 -17.56 -23.55
CA LEU A 114 -15.58 -16.13 -23.81
C LEU A 114 -14.48 -15.73 -24.81
N ASP A 115 -13.25 -16.16 -24.56
CA ASP A 115 -12.11 -15.87 -25.44
C ASP A 115 -12.33 -16.42 -26.84
N ALA A 116 -12.83 -17.66 -26.97
CA ALA A 116 -13.19 -18.25 -28.25
C ALA A 116 -14.30 -17.44 -28.97
N THR A 117 -15.33 -16.99 -28.27
CA THR A 117 -16.41 -16.20 -28.87
C THR A 117 -15.96 -14.83 -29.35
N LEU A 118 -15.08 -14.17 -28.58
CA LEU A 118 -14.50 -12.89 -28.97
C LEU A 118 -13.55 -13.03 -30.16
N SER A 119 -12.73 -14.07 -30.20
CA SER A 119 -11.83 -14.41 -31.31
C SER A 119 -12.61 -14.68 -32.59
N ASP A 120 -13.70 -15.45 -32.50
CA ASP A 120 -14.63 -15.72 -33.60
C ASP A 120 -15.24 -14.42 -34.15
N GLN A 121 -15.64 -13.53 -33.26
CA GLN A 121 -16.20 -12.24 -33.65
C GLN A 121 -15.18 -11.37 -34.37
N VAL A 122 -13.95 -11.30 -33.87
CA VAL A 122 -12.84 -10.61 -34.54
C VAL A 122 -12.63 -11.19 -35.96
N THR A 123 -12.63 -12.52 -36.10
CA THR A 123 -12.45 -13.21 -37.39
C THR A 123 -13.58 -12.87 -38.36
N ARG A 124 -14.85 -12.84 -37.89
CA ARG A 124 -16.01 -12.44 -38.70
C ARG A 124 -15.88 -11.01 -39.20
N VAL A 125 -15.51 -10.06 -38.32
CA VAL A 125 -15.30 -8.65 -38.71
C VAL A 125 -14.21 -8.50 -39.75
N VAL A 126 -13.11 -9.27 -39.64
CA VAL A 126 -12.03 -9.24 -40.63
C VAL A 126 -12.49 -9.82 -41.98
N ALA A 127 -13.30 -10.88 -41.96
CA ALA A 127 -13.81 -11.55 -43.17
C ALA A 127 -14.94 -10.78 -43.87
N ASP A 128 -15.63 -9.87 -43.18
CA ASP A 128 -16.75 -9.11 -43.72
C ASP A 128 -16.29 -8.15 -44.83
N THR A 129 -16.72 -8.40 -46.06
CA THR A 129 -16.38 -7.59 -47.24
C THR A 129 -17.19 -6.31 -47.36
N THR A 130 -18.28 -6.15 -46.62
CA THR A 130 -19.18 -5.01 -46.70
C THR A 130 -18.68 -3.81 -45.90
N LEU A 131 -17.82 -4.04 -44.89
CA LEU A 131 -17.29 -3.02 -44.02
C LEU A 131 -16.12 -2.24 -44.64
N ARG A 132 -16.12 -0.91 -44.48
CA ARG A 132 -15.00 -0.05 -44.89
C ARG A 132 -13.73 -0.39 -44.07
N PRO A 133 -12.50 -0.25 -44.65
CA PRO A 133 -11.27 -0.61 -43.96
C PRO A 133 -11.08 0.04 -42.59
N GLY A 134 -11.49 1.30 -42.44
CA GLY A 134 -11.46 2.05 -41.15
C GLY A 134 -12.39 1.43 -40.10
N ALA A 135 -13.64 1.12 -40.47
CA ALA A 135 -14.62 0.47 -39.60
C ALA A 135 -14.17 -0.94 -39.17
N LYS A 136 -13.59 -1.73 -40.12
CA LYS A 136 -12.99 -3.04 -39.80
C LYS A 136 -11.93 -2.93 -38.73
N ARG A 137 -11.01 -1.96 -38.85
CA ARG A 137 -9.92 -1.75 -37.90
C ARG A 137 -10.47 -1.35 -36.53
N GLN A 138 -11.48 -0.45 -36.47
CA GLN A 138 -12.11 -0.02 -35.24
C GLN A 138 -12.84 -1.17 -34.53
N LEU A 139 -13.71 -1.93 -35.23
CA LEU A 139 -14.43 -3.05 -34.65
C LEU A 139 -13.51 -4.20 -34.23
N ARG A 140 -12.48 -4.48 -35.02
CA ARG A 140 -11.46 -5.47 -34.64
C ARG A 140 -10.80 -5.09 -33.34
N ASN A 141 -10.36 -3.85 -33.20
CA ASN A 141 -9.70 -3.38 -31.97
C ASN A 141 -10.69 -3.36 -30.78
N PHE A 142 -11.94 -3.03 -31.02
CA PHE A 142 -13.01 -3.05 -30.03
C PHE A 142 -13.20 -4.46 -29.43
N TYR A 143 -13.43 -5.50 -30.25
CA TYR A 143 -13.59 -6.87 -29.77
C TYR A 143 -12.30 -7.47 -29.20
N ALA A 144 -11.14 -7.11 -29.74
CA ALA A 144 -9.86 -7.52 -29.19
C ALA A 144 -9.58 -6.93 -27.78
N GLY A 145 -10.26 -5.85 -27.41
CA GLY A 145 -10.24 -5.28 -26.05
C GLY A 145 -11.20 -5.97 -25.08
N GLY A 146 -11.98 -6.97 -25.54
CA GLY A 146 -12.86 -7.76 -24.68
C GLY A 146 -12.09 -8.77 -23.83
N GLY A 147 -12.71 -9.26 -22.76
CA GLY A 147 -12.09 -10.26 -21.90
C GLY A 147 -12.84 -10.55 -20.61
N MET A 148 -12.23 -11.34 -19.76
CA MET A 148 -12.74 -11.72 -18.44
C MET A 148 -12.75 -10.52 -17.48
N ASN A 149 -13.81 -10.42 -16.66
CA ASN A 149 -13.95 -9.45 -15.59
C ASN A 149 -14.02 -10.08 -14.20
N LEU A 150 -14.13 -9.22 -13.17
CA LEU A 150 -14.14 -9.63 -11.75
C LEU A 150 -15.24 -10.67 -11.46
N GLY A 151 -16.38 -10.61 -12.14
CA GLY A 151 -17.47 -11.58 -12.00
C GLY A 151 -17.10 -13.02 -12.42
N LEU A 152 -16.07 -13.24 -13.24
CA LEU A 152 -15.49 -14.56 -13.53
C LEU A 152 -14.17 -14.80 -12.81
N PHE A 153 -13.38 -13.76 -12.58
CA PHE A 153 -12.10 -13.88 -11.88
C PHE A 153 -12.27 -14.30 -10.42
N LEU A 154 -13.21 -13.67 -9.68
CA LEU A 154 -13.46 -13.99 -8.28
C LEU A 154 -13.92 -15.44 -8.06
N PRO A 155 -14.82 -16.02 -8.87
CA PRO A 155 -15.15 -17.46 -8.82
C PRO A 155 -13.96 -18.37 -9.05
N MET A 156 -13.09 -18.05 -10.00
CA MET A 156 -11.88 -18.85 -10.22
C MET A 156 -10.98 -18.84 -8.99
N LEU A 157 -10.67 -17.65 -8.47
CA LEU A 157 -9.83 -17.51 -7.28
C LEU A 157 -10.50 -18.11 -6.04
N GLY A 158 -11.77 -17.78 -5.80
CA GLY A 158 -12.53 -18.24 -4.65
C GLY A 158 -12.77 -19.75 -4.67
N GLY A 159 -13.05 -20.34 -5.83
CA GLY A 159 -13.18 -21.77 -6.04
C GLY A 159 -11.87 -22.51 -5.73
N LEU A 160 -10.75 -22.00 -6.24
CA LEU A 160 -9.43 -22.58 -5.97
C LEU A 160 -9.05 -22.52 -4.49
N VAL A 161 -9.25 -21.35 -3.84
CA VAL A 161 -8.98 -21.15 -2.41
C VAL A 161 -9.89 -22.05 -1.56
N ALA A 162 -11.19 -22.13 -1.89
CA ALA A 162 -12.14 -22.96 -1.16
C ALA A 162 -11.83 -24.47 -1.33
N ALA A 163 -11.40 -24.89 -2.52
CA ALA A 163 -10.98 -26.28 -2.77
C ALA A 163 -9.73 -26.63 -1.93
N GLY A 164 -8.71 -25.78 -1.96
CA GLY A 164 -7.51 -25.95 -1.14
C GLY A 164 -7.81 -25.98 0.35
N ALA A 165 -8.68 -25.11 0.83
CA ALA A 165 -9.12 -25.07 2.22
C ALA A 165 -9.96 -26.31 2.61
N GLY A 166 -10.80 -26.81 1.71
CA GLY A 166 -11.59 -28.04 1.90
C GLY A 166 -10.74 -29.31 1.98
N LEU A 167 -9.60 -29.35 1.28
CA LEU A 167 -8.62 -30.43 1.34
C LEU A 167 -7.75 -30.37 2.60
N SER A 168 -7.73 -29.25 3.32
CA SER A 168 -6.82 -28.98 4.45
C SER A 168 -7.21 -29.67 5.76
N GLY A 169 -7.77 -30.88 5.73
CA GLY A 169 -7.87 -31.74 6.92
C GLY A 169 -6.54 -32.08 7.58
N ARG A 170 -5.42 -31.65 7.00
CA ARG A 170 -4.06 -31.94 7.45
C ARG A 170 -3.27 -30.66 7.79
N THR A 171 -2.47 -30.75 8.83
CA THR A 171 -1.57 -29.75 9.43
C THR A 171 -0.65 -28.98 8.46
N TRP A 172 -0.50 -29.45 7.23
CA TRP A 172 0.40 -28.90 6.20
C TRP A 172 0.06 -27.45 5.77
N TRP A 173 -1.23 -27.09 5.71
CA TRP A 173 -1.66 -25.74 5.37
C TRP A 173 -1.54 -24.76 6.53
N SER A 174 -1.76 -25.20 7.76
CA SER A 174 -1.67 -24.34 8.94
C SER A 174 -0.25 -23.80 9.16
N GLU A 175 0.77 -24.62 8.94
CA GLU A 175 2.16 -24.17 9.05
C GLU A 175 2.57 -23.18 7.94
N ARG A 176 2.09 -23.38 6.70
CA ARG A 176 2.41 -22.47 5.59
C ARG A 176 1.60 -21.19 5.65
N LEU A 177 0.32 -21.23 6.00
CA LEU A 177 -0.50 -20.05 6.25
C LEU A 177 0.03 -19.24 7.44
N ASN A 178 0.59 -19.90 8.45
CA ASN A 178 1.28 -19.21 9.55
C ASN A 178 2.51 -18.42 9.08
N ARG A 179 3.25 -18.89 8.08
CA ARG A 179 4.34 -18.11 7.44
C ARG A 179 3.83 -16.93 6.64
N LEU A 180 2.63 -17.01 6.09
CA LEU A 180 1.97 -15.95 5.33
C LEU A 180 1.14 -15.00 6.21
N ARG A 181 1.05 -15.22 7.52
CA ARG A 181 0.25 -14.40 8.46
C ARG A 181 0.57 -12.92 8.36
N GLY A 182 1.84 -12.55 8.21
CA GLY A 182 2.26 -11.16 8.05
C GLY A 182 1.68 -10.48 6.79
N LEU A 183 1.36 -11.27 5.76
CA LEU A 183 0.77 -10.78 4.52
C LEU A 183 -0.77 -10.83 4.54
N LEU A 184 -1.34 -11.83 5.23
CA LEU A 184 -2.80 -12.05 5.27
C LEU A 184 -3.56 -10.90 5.95
N VAL A 185 -2.97 -10.29 6.99
CA VAL A 185 -3.61 -9.18 7.72
C VAL A 185 -3.76 -7.94 6.84
N PRO A 186 -2.70 -7.41 6.19
CA PRO A 186 -2.85 -6.30 5.27
C PRO A 186 -3.79 -6.62 4.09
N VAL A 187 -3.67 -7.82 3.49
CA VAL A 187 -4.51 -8.21 2.36
C VAL A 187 -5.99 -8.28 2.74
N SER A 188 -6.32 -8.87 3.89
CA SER A 188 -7.71 -8.93 4.36
C SER A 188 -8.28 -7.54 4.70
N ALA A 189 -7.47 -6.66 5.27
CA ALA A 189 -7.85 -5.29 5.56
C ALA A 189 -8.11 -4.48 4.28
N ILE A 190 -7.24 -4.63 3.27
CA ILE A 190 -7.44 -4.01 1.95
C ILE A 190 -8.71 -4.54 1.29
N ALA A 191 -8.93 -5.87 1.30
CA ALA A 191 -10.13 -6.46 0.73
C ALA A 191 -11.41 -5.95 1.41
N LEU A 192 -11.40 -5.80 2.74
CA LEU A 192 -12.51 -5.24 3.49
C LEU A 192 -12.72 -3.75 3.17
N ALA A 193 -11.64 -2.97 3.03
CA ALA A 193 -11.70 -1.58 2.63
C ALA A 193 -12.29 -1.41 1.23
N ILE A 194 -11.89 -2.27 0.28
CA ILE A 194 -12.46 -2.32 -1.07
C ILE A 194 -13.96 -2.65 -1.00
N ALA A 195 -14.36 -3.64 -0.20
CA ALA A 195 -15.77 -4.03 -0.08
C ALA A 195 -16.64 -2.90 0.51
N VAL A 196 -16.18 -2.27 1.60
CA VAL A 196 -16.89 -1.13 2.22
C VAL A 196 -16.87 0.09 1.29
N GLY A 197 -15.74 0.36 0.64
CA GLY A 197 -15.62 1.42 -0.36
C GLY A 197 -16.58 1.22 -1.54
N ALA A 198 -16.77 -0.02 -2.00
CA ALA A 198 -17.77 -0.36 -3.02
C ALA A 198 -19.18 0.01 -2.57
N VAL A 199 -19.53 -0.29 -1.31
CA VAL A 199 -20.83 0.11 -0.73
C VAL A 199 -20.96 1.62 -0.67
N VAL A 200 -19.91 2.35 -0.29
CA VAL A 200 -19.90 3.82 -0.28
C VAL A 200 -20.12 4.38 -1.68
N VAL A 201 -19.42 3.85 -2.69
CA VAL A 201 -19.60 4.25 -4.10
C VAL A 201 -21.03 3.97 -4.56
N LEU A 202 -21.60 2.81 -4.24
CA LEU A 202 -23.00 2.46 -4.56
C LEU A 202 -24.01 3.42 -3.96
N ILE A 203 -23.77 3.92 -2.75
CA ILE A 203 -24.68 4.83 -2.05
C ILE A 203 -24.54 6.26 -2.59
N VAL A 204 -23.30 6.74 -2.69
CA VAL A 204 -22.99 8.16 -2.94
C VAL A 204 -23.09 8.51 -4.42
N GLN A 205 -22.68 7.60 -5.33
CA GLN A 205 -22.65 7.93 -6.75
C GLN A 205 -24.01 7.74 -7.42
N PRO A 206 -24.45 8.71 -8.26
CA PRO A 206 -25.63 8.54 -9.07
C PRO A 206 -25.42 7.44 -10.13
N ALA A 207 -26.49 6.76 -10.53
CA ALA A 207 -26.46 5.87 -11.68
C ALA A 207 -26.08 6.67 -12.94
N VAL A 208 -25.10 6.17 -13.71
CA VAL A 208 -24.76 6.79 -15.00
C VAL A 208 -25.82 6.39 -16.01
N ASN A 209 -26.67 7.33 -16.39
CA ASN A 209 -27.69 7.14 -17.41
C ASN A 209 -27.30 7.90 -18.68
N LEU A 210 -26.81 7.18 -19.68
CA LEU A 210 -26.40 7.74 -20.97
C LEU A 210 -27.59 8.00 -21.93
N SER A 211 -28.72 7.32 -21.67
CA SER A 211 -29.89 7.43 -22.54
C SER A 211 -30.86 8.56 -22.17
N GLY A 212 -30.69 9.15 -20.96
CA GLY A 212 -31.61 10.17 -20.43
C GLY A 212 -33.01 9.65 -20.06
N ALA A 213 -33.34 8.38 -20.37
CA ALA A 213 -34.63 7.78 -20.02
C ALA A 213 -34.66 7.35 -18.54
N PRO A 214 -35.81 7.38 -17.86
CA PRO A 214 -35.92 6.90 -16.49
C PRO A 214 -35.55 5.40 -16.43
N LEU A 215 -34.59 5.06 -15.56
CA LEU A 215 -34.15 3.68 -15.35
C LEU A 215 -35.14 2.96 -14.42
N SER A 216 -35.46 1.71 -14.71
CA SER A 216 -36.11 0.82 -13.75
C SER A 216 -35.19 0.59 -12.53
N LEU A 217 -35.75 0.12 -11.40
CA LEU A 217 -34.96 -0.16 -10.19
C LEU A 217 -33.81 -1.14 -10.46
N ALA A 218 -34.06 -2.18 -11.29
CA ALA A 218 -33.05 -3.17 -11.64
C ALA A 218 -31.94 -2.57 -12.53
N GLU A 219 -32.31 -1.79 -13.56
CA GLU A 219 -31.35 -1.10 -14.42
C GLU A 219 -30.56 -0.06 -13.66
N GLY A 220 -31.20 0.68 -12.75
CA GLY A 220 -30.52 1.64 -11.88
C GLY A 220 -29.51 0.98 -10.96
N TRP A 221 -29.82 -0.21 -10.42
CA TRP A 221 -28.89 -0.98 -9.61
C TRP A 221 -27.70 -1.50 -10.43
N LEU A 222 -27.94 -2.05 -11.62
CA LEU A 222 -26.89 -2.49 -12.52
C LEU A 222 -25.99 -1.32 -12.95
N ALA A 223 -26.57 -0.17 -13.32
CA ALA A 223 -25.81 1.02 -13.66
C ALA A 223 -24.92 1.51 -12.50
N LYS A 224 -25.38 1.40 -11.26
CA LYS A 224 -24.56 1.71 -10.07
C LYS A 224 -23.43 0.68 -9.86
N SER A 225 -23.70 -0.62 -10.07
CA SER A 225 -22.67 -1.64 -9.95
C SER A 225 -21.56 -1.46 -11.00
N ASP A 226 -21.90 -1.00 -12.19
CA ASP A 226 -20.93 -0.69 -13.24
C ASP A 226 -20.05 0.51 -12.89
N VAL A 227 -20.60 1.53 -12.20
CA VAL A 227 -19.79 2.64 -11.66
C VAL A 227 -18.78 2.11 -10.65
N VAL A 228 -19.16 1.18 -9.77
CA VAL A 228 -18.22 0.55 -8.82
C VAL A 228 -17.12 -0.19 -9.57
N TYR A 229 -17.49 -1.03 -10.54
CA TYR A 229 -16.51 -1.74 -11.36
C TYR A 229 -15.56 -0.78 -12.06
N PHE A 230 -16.11 0.27 -12.70
CA PHE A 230 -15.32 1.27 -13.40
C PHE A 230 -14.33 1.98 -12.46
N VAL A 231 -14.79 2.46 -11.30
CA VAL A 231 -13.94 3.13 -10.31
C VAL A 231 -12.77 2.22 -9.90
N TYR A 232 -13.05 0.95 -9.57
CA TYR A 232 -11.98 0.04 -9.16
C TYR A 232 -11.08 -0.41 -10.31
N SER A 233 -11.62 -0.62 -11.50
CA SER A 233 -10.79 -0.94 -12.68
C SER A 233 -9.83 0.20 -13.01
N ALA A 234 -10.29 1.44 -12.95
CA ALA A 234 -9.45 2.61 -13.17
C ALA A 234 -8.42 2.83 -12.05
N LEU A 235 -8.80 2.58 -10.78
CA LEU A 235 -7.87 2.66 -9.64
C LEU A 235 -6.70 1.69 -9.74
N PHE A 236 -6.90 0.50 -10.30
CA PHE A 236 -5.87 -0.53 -10.42
C PHE A 236 -5.29 -0.64 -11.85
N ALA A 237 -5.86 0.04 -12.83
CA ALA A 237 -5.33 0.08 -14.20
C ALA A 237 -3.85 0.49 -14.29
N PRO A 238 -3.32 1.39 -13.44
CA PRO A 238 -1.91 1.74 -13.48
C PRO A 238 -0.94 0.58 -13.30
N VAL A 239 -1.35 -0.51 -12.65
CA VAL A 239 -0.49 -1.69 -12.45
C VAL A 239 -0.37 -2.52 -13.74
N THR A 240 -1.30 -2.39 -14.68
CA THR A 240 -1.38 -3.22 -15.88
C THR A 240 -0.55 -2.70 -17.05
N SER A 241 -0.07 -1.45 -16.99
CA SER A 241 0.70 -0.82 -18.06
C SER A 241 1.89 -0.04 -17.51
N LEU A 242 3.00 -0.02 -18.27
CA LEU A 242 4.27 0.51 -17.76
C LEU A 242 4.25 2.03 -17.55
N GLY A 243 3.64 2.81 -18.44
CA GLY A 243 3.56 4.27 -18.32
C GLY A 243 2.89 4.71 -17.01
N PRO A 244 1.61 4.35 -16.79
CA PRO A 244 0.90 4.63 -15.54
C PRO A 244 1.55 4.00 -14.30
N LEU A 245 2.25 2.85 -14.43
CA LEU A 245 3.03 2.29 -13.32
C LEU A 245 4.20 3.23 -12.92
N LEU A 246 4.91 3.81 -13.89
CA LEU A 246 5.96 4.78 -13.63
C LEU A 246 5.39 6.06 -12.98
N ASP A 247 4.19 6.49 -13.37
CA ASP A 247 3.50 7.62 -12.72
C ASP A 247 3.07 7.27 -11.30
N SER A 248 2.65 6.02 -11.05
CA SER A 248 2.42 5.51 -9.69
C SER A 248 3.68 5.52 -8.84
N LEU A 249 4.83 5.16 -9.40
CA LEU A 249 6.12 5.25 -8.71
C LEU A 249 6.55 6.70 -8.46
N LYS A 250 6.24 7.63 -9.38
CA LYS A 250 6.45 9.08 -9.18
C LYS A 250 5.70 9.56 -7.93
N LEU A 251 4.40 9.23 -7.82
CA LEU A 251 3.59 9.60 -6.67
C LEU A 251 3.95 8.82 -5.38
N ALA A 252 4.43 7.59 -5.51
CA ALA A 252 4.89 6.78 -4.38
C ALA A 252 6.22 7.28 -3.79
N THR A 253 7.08 7.92 -4.59
CA THR A 253 8.43 8.32 -4.15
C THR A 253 8.43 9.22 -2.91
N PRO A 254 7.71 10.34 -2.86
CA PRO A 254 7.67 11.17 -1.65
C PRO A 254 7.00 10.44 -0.48
N LEU A 255 6.05 9.54 -0.74
CA LEU A 255 5.43 8.69 0.28
C LEU A 255 6.41 7.68 0.91
N ILE A 256 7.39 7.19 0.13
CA ILE A 256 8.47 6.35 0.67
C ILE A 256 9.27 7.16 1.70
N PHE A 257 9.70 8.37 1.36
CA PHE A 257 10.49 9.20 2.27
C PHE A 257 9.73 9.55 3.55
N THR A 258 8.50 10.04 3.41
CA THR A 258 7.67 10.43 4.56
C THR A 258 7.24 9.21 5.39
N GLY A 259 6.93 8.09 4.73
CA GLY A 259 6.65 6.81 5.37
C GLY A 259 7.86 6.26 6.14
N LEU A 260 9.08 6.37 5.60
CA LEU A 260 10.30 5.99 6.32
C LEU A 260 10.53 6.88 7.54
N SER A 261 10.27 8.19 7.42
CA SER A 261 10.36 9.14 8.53
C SER A 261 9.47 8.71 9.72
N VAL A 262 8.20 8.47 9.43
CA VAL A 262 7.23 8.06 10.46
C VAL A 262 7.55 6.67 11.00
N ALA A 263 7.84 5.69 10.12
CA ALA A 263 8.17 4.32 10.51
C ALA A 263 9.43 4.25 11.40
N PHE A 264 10.44 5.08 11.10
CA PHE A 264 11.65 5.17 11.90
C PHE A 264 11.36 5.70 13.30
N ALA A 265 10.59 6.78 13.41
CA ALA A 265 10.17 7.33 14.70
C ALA A 265 9.35 6.30 15.51
N PHE A 266 8.40 5.60 14.89
CA PHE A 266 7.62 4.55 15.56
C PHE A 266 8.47 3.41 16.11
N ARG A 267 9.50 2.98 15.38
CA ARG A 267 10.42 1.93 15.86
C ARG A 267 11.24 2.36 17.07
N THR A 268 11.34 3.65 17.30
CA THR A 268 12.05 4.24 18.45
C THR A 268 11.09 4.72 19.55
N GLY A 269 9.81 4.33 19.48
CA GLY A 269 8.80 4.66 20.47
C GLY A 269 8.32 6.12 20.41
N LEU A 270 8.56 6.81 19.30
CA LEU A 270 8.20 8.21 19.08
C LEU A 270 7.17 8.32 17.95
N PHE A 271 6.36 9.36 18.00
CA PHE A 271 5.37 9.64 16.97
C PHE A 271 5.70 10.96 16.24
N ASN A 272 6.18 10.84 14.99
CA ASN A 272 6.52 12.00 14.17
C ASN A 272 5.34 12.43 13.27
N ILE A 273 4.54 13.39 13.72
CA ILE A 273 3.51 14.06 12.89
C ILE A 273 4.12 15.24 12.11
N GLY A 274 5.38 15.57 12.36
CA GLY A 274 6.10 16.70 11.79
C GLY A 274 6.62 16.50 10.37
N ALA A 275 6.34 15.37 9.75
CA ALA A 275 6.82 15.07 8.40
C ALA A 275 6.46 16.16 7.36
N PRO A 276 5.26 16.78 7.36
CA PRO A 276 4.95 17.91 6.47
C PRO A 276 5.90 19.09 6.62
N GLY A 277 6.15 19.55 7.85
CA GLY A 277 7.07 20.67 8.11
C GLY A 277 8.52 20.33 7.80
N GLN A 278 8.96 19.11 8.11
CA GLN A 278 10.30 18.61 7.80
C GLN A 278 10.53 18.52 6.29
N LEU A 279 9.53 18.05 5.53
CA LEU A 279 9.52 18.05 4.07
C LEU A 279 9.63 19.47 3.52
N THR A 280 8.83 20.40 4.04
CA THR A 280 8.85 21.82 3.64
C THR A 280 10.22 22.43 3.86
N MET A 281 10.82 22.24 5.03
CA MET A 281 12.16 22.77 5.32
C MET A 281 13.25 22.07 4.50
N GLY A 282 13.11 20.77 4.24
CA GLY A 282 13.99 20.05 3.32
C GLY A 282 13.92 20.60 1.89
N ALA A 283 12.73 20.94 1.39
CA ALA A 283 12.53 21.59 0.10
C ALA A 283 13.18 22.99 0.05
N VAL A 284 13.09 23.76 1.14
CA VAL A 284 13.80 25.04 1.27
C VAL A 284 15.32 24.83 1.20
N GLY A 285 15.85 23.84 1.93
CA GLY A 285 17.28 23.51 1.89
C GLY A 285 17.75 23.08 0.50
N ALA A 286 16.96 22.25 -0.18
CA ALA A 286 17.22 21.83 -1.56
C ALA A 286 17.26 23.02 -2.53
N MET A 287 16.30 23.93 -2.40
CA MET A 287 16.20 25.15 -3.21
C MET A 287 17.41 26.07 -2.96
N LEU A 288 17.74 26.35 -1.69
CA LEU A 288 18.88 27.21 -1.36
C LEU A 288 20.18 26.67 -1.94
N ALA A 289 20.41 25.35 -1.82
CA ALA A 289 21.59 24.72 -2.40
C ALA A 289 21.57 24.74 -3.94
N GLY A 290 20.41 24.48 -4.54
CA GLY A 290 20.28 24.36 -5.99
C GLY A 290 20.26 25.69 -6.75
N VAL A 291 19.77 26.77 -6.11
CA VAL A 291 19.73 28.12 -6.73
C VAL A 291 21.00 28.89 -6.42
N TYR A 292 21.41 28.95 -5.13
CA TYR A 292 22.49 29.82 -4.66
C TYR A 292 23.82 29.08 -4.43
N GLY A 293 23.85 27.76 -4.62
CA GLY A 293 25.10 26.99 -4.52
C GLY A 293 26.14 27.46 -5.53
N PRO A 294 27.46 27.32 -5.22
CA PRO A 294 28.54 27.78 -6.11
C PRO A 294 28.45 27.09 -7.49
N PRO A 295 28.33 27.84 -8.61
CA PRO A 295 28.26 27.25 -9.96
C PRO A 295 29.48 26.39 -10.31
N ALA A 296 30.64 26.69 -9.68
CA ALA A 296 31.87 25.93 -9.84
C ALA A 296 31.78 24.46 -9.43
N LEU A 297 30.77 24.08 -8.61
CA LEU A 297 30.50 22.69 -8.25
C LEU A 297 29.98 21.84 -9.41
N GLY A 298 29.42 22.48 -10.47
CA GLY A 298 28.91 21.75 -11.63
C GLY A 298 27.95 20.61 -11.24
N TRP A 299 28.26 19.38 -11.64
CA TRP A 299 27.46 18.19 -11.29
C TRP A 299 27.42 17.85 -9.77
N ALA A 300 28.43 18.30 -9.01
CA ALA A 300 28.47 18.10 -7.55
C ALA A 300 27.42 18.93 -6.80
N LEU A 301 26.77 19.88 -7.48
CA LEU A 301 25.68 20.68 -6.91
C LEU A 301 24.47 19.79 -6.57
N LEU A 302 24.22 18.70 -7.31
CA LEU A 302 23.17 17.75 -7.02
C LEU A 302 23.37 17.02 -5.67
N PRO A 303 24.49 16.32 -5.42
CA PRO A 303 24.72 15.71 -4.11
C PRO A 303 24.75 16.77 -2.98
N PHE A 304 25.22 17.98 -3.24
CA PHE A 304 25.14 19.08 -2.27
C PHE A 304 23.69 19.44 -1.92
N SER A 305 22.80 19.53 -2.90
CA SER A 305 21.37 19.75 -2.70
C SER A 305 20.71 18.61 -1.93
N VAL A 306 21.10 17.34 -2.20
CA VAL A 306 20.60 16.17 -1.45
C VAL A 306 20.99 16.26 0.03
N VAL A 307 22.25 16.60 0.32
CA VAL A 307 22.73 16.78 1.70
C VAL A 307 22.01 17.95 2.37
N ALA A 308 21.82 19.07 1.67
CA ALA A 308 21.10 20.23 2.20
C ALA A 308 19.64 19.89 2.53
N ALA A 309 18.92 19.21 1.63
CA ALA A 309 17.55 18.76 1.89
C ALA A 309 17.45 17.88 3.14
N GLY A 310 18.32 16.89 3.23
CA GLY A 310 18.40 16.03 4.40
C GLY A 310 18.75 16.76 5.69
N ALA A 311 19.72 17.68 5.64
CA ALA A 311 20.18 18.45 6.78
C ALA A 311 19.12 19.42 7.32
N PHE A 312 18.42 20.15 6.44
CA PHE A 312 17.33 21.04 6.86
C PHE A 312 16.15 20.27 7.46
N GLY A 313 15.78 19.14 6.86
CA GLY A 313 14.79 18.25 7.45
C GLY A 313 15.24 17.68 8.79
N ALA A 314 16.50 17.27 8.92
CA ALA A 314 17.10 16.75 10.15
C ALA A 314 17.12 17.82 11.27
N LEU A 315 17.54 19.05 10.97
CA LEU A 315 17.54 20.16 11.90
C LEU A 315 16.12 20.46 12.39
N TRP A 316 15.14 20.49 11.46
CA TRP A 316 13.75 20.72 11.83
C TRP A 316 13.19 19.59 12.69
N GLY A 317 13.54 18.35 12.40
CA GLY A 317 13.18 17.19 13.21
C GLY A 317 13.91 17.11 14.55
N ALA A 318 15.12 17.68 14.66
CA ALA A 318 15.86 17.71 15.91
C ALA A 318 15.19 18.61 16.97
N ILE A 319 14.49 19.67 16.57
CA ILE A 319 13.82 20.61 17.49
C ILE A 319 12.86 19.87 18.44
N PRO A 320 11.82 19.13 17.95
CA PRO A 320 10.91 18.42 18.83
C PRO A 320 11.61 17.29 19.60
N GLY A 321 12.67 16.70 19.03
CA GLY A 321 13.51 15.72 19.72
C GLY A 321 14.21 16.31 20.95
N VAL A 322 14.79 17.50 20.83
CA VAL A 322 15.44 18.22 21.94
C VAL A 322 14.41 18.67 22.97
N LEU A 323 13.27 19.21 22.52
CA LEU A 323 12.20 19.65 23.42
C LEU A 323 11.67 18.49 24.27
N LYS A 324 11.49 17.31 23.68
CA LYS A 324 11.09 16.11 24.41
C LYS A 324 12.19 15.62 25.35
N ALA A 325 13.43 15.56 24.88
CA ALA A 325 14.55 15.02 25.67
C ALA A 325 14.92 15.88 26.87
N ARG A 326 14.81 17.22 26.76
CA ARG A 326 15.20 18.16 27.85
C ARG A 326 14.03 18.58 28.72
N PHE A 327 12.86 18.78 28.13
CA PHE A 327 11.71 19.38 28.86
C PHE A 327 10.55 18.38 29.03
N GLY A 328 10.67 17.15 28.51
CA GLY A 328 9.61 16.14 28.62
C GLY A 328 8.34 16.52 27.85
N SER A 329 8.40 17.51 26.93
CA SER A 329 7.23 17.97 26.18
C SER A 329 6.75 16.91 25.18
N SER A 330 5.44 16.92 24.86
CA SER A 330 4.86 15.98 23.88
C SER A 330 5.42 16.22 22.49
N GLU A 331 6.07 15.19 21.91
CA GLU A 331 6.56 15.24 20.53
C GLU A 331 5.43 15.44 19.51
N VAL A 332 4.24 14.91 19.81
CA VAL A 332 3.04 15.05 18.96
C VAL A 332 2.65 16.53 18.83
N ILE A 333 2.49 17.22 19.98
CA ILE A 333 2.11 18.64 19.98
C ILE A 333 3.20 19.48 19.32
N ASN A 334 4.46 19.26 19.71
CA ASN A 334 5.59 20.01 19.16
C ASN A 334 5.70 19.86 17.64
N THR A 335 5.56 18.64 17.13
CA THR A 335 5.67 18.39 15.68
C THR A 335 4.50 18.98 14.89
N ILE A 336 3.28 18.96 15.44
CA ILE A 336 2.12 19.63 14.80
C ILE A 336 2.33 21.14 14.76
N MET A 337 2.75 21.76 15.86
CA MET A 337 2.99 23.20 15.90
C MET A 337 4.12 23.61 14.95
N LEU A 338 5.18 22.82 14.86
CA LEU A 338 6.28 23.07 13.94
C LEU A 338 5.87 22.94 12.46
N ASN A 339 4.84 22.20 12.11
CA ASN A 339 4.30 22.18 10.74
C ASN A 339 3.72 23.56 10.36
N TYR A 340 2.96 24.19 11.28
CA TYR A 340 2.42 25.53 11.03
C TYR A 340 3.55 26.57 10.94
N ILE A 341 4.56 26.48 11.81
CA ILE A 341 5.71 27.38 11.77
C ILE A 341 6.49 27.18 10.47
N ALA A 342 6.72 25.91 10.04
CA ALA A 342 7.38 25.62 8.76
C ALA A 342 6.63 26.23 7.59
N SER A 343 5.29 26.11 7.55
CA SER A 343 4.46 26.69 6.51
C SER A 343 4.54 28.22 6.51
N ALA A 344 4.51 28.85 7.67
CA ALA A 344 4.64 30.30 7.79
C ALA A 344 6.02 30.80 7.34
N VAL A 345 7.10 30.14 7.79
CA VAL A 345 8.48 30.44 7.37
C VAL A 345 8.63 30.25 5.85
N PHE A 346 8.11 29.16 5.31
CA PHE A 346 8.13 28.86 3.90
C PHE A 346 7.44 29.96 3.06
N LEU A 347 6.20 30.31 3.41
CA LEU A 347 5.44 31.36 2.72
C LEU A 347 6.12 32.74 2.86
N PHE A 348 6.72 33.04 4.01
CA PHE A 348 7.51 34.25 4.19
C PHE A 348 8.72 34.28 3.23
N LEU A 349 9.46 33.18 3.13
CA LEU A 349 10.68 33.09 2.32
C LEU A 349 10.42 33.27 0.82
N ILE A 350 9.35 32.64 0.29
CA ILE A 350 9.07 32.64 -1.17
C ILE A 350 7.98 33.62 -1.57
N GLY A 351 7.21 34.17 -0.61
CA GLY A 351 6.13 35.13 -0.87
C GLY A 351 6.53 36.58 -0.68
N THR A 352 7.58 36.83 0.08
CA THR A 352 7.99 38.18 0.50
C THR A 352 9.22 38.63 -0.26
N GLU A 353 9.16 39.76 -0.95
CA GLU A 353 10.31 40.36 -1.62
C GLU A 353 11.13 41.20 -0.66
N THR A 354 10.44 42.04 0.10
CA THR A 354 11.06 42.99 1.06
C THR A 354 10.35 42.94 2.39
N PHE A 355 11.06 43.10 3.49
CA PHE A 355 10.49 43.19 4.82
C PHE A 355 11.15 44.32 5.63
N PRO A 356 10.36 45.08 6.40
CA PRO A 356 10.90 46.10 7.31
C PRO A 356 11.42 45.44 8.59
N PHE A 357 12.67 45.80 8.98
CA PHE A 357 13.26 45.35 10.24
C PHE A 357 14.14 46.45 10.80
N LEU A 358 13.92 46.81 12.07
CA LEU A 358 14.66 47.86 12.77
C LEU A 358 14.76 49.20 11.99
N GLY A 359 13.65 49.61 11.35
CA GLY A 359 13.58 50.87 10.61
C GLY A 359 14.26 50.85 9.21
N ARG A 360 14.75 49.69 8.77
CA ARG A 360 15.31 49.48 7.42
C ARG A 360 14.52 48.44 6.65
N THR A 361 14.45 48.61 5.35
CA THR A 361 13.84 47.62 4.45
C THR A 361 14.93 46.71 3.89
N TYR A 362 14.77 45.41 4.09
CA TYR A 362 15.67 44.37 3.59
C TYR A 362 15.01 43.62 2.45
N THR A 363 15.75 43.30 1.40
CA THR A 363 15.33 42.45 0.29
C THR A 363 15.72 41.01 0.58
N LEU A 364 14.77 40.09 0.60
CA LEU A 364 15.03 38.67 0.83
C LEU A 364 15.68 37.99 -0.36
N GLY A 365 15.29 38.41 -1.59
CA GLY A 365 15.88 37.93 -2.86
C GLY A 365 15.63 36.45 -3.18
N LEU A 366 14.71 35.79 -2.47
CA LEU A 366 14.41 34.35 -2.66
C LEU A 366 13.20 34.11 -3.58
N LYS A 367 12.35 35.11 -3.72
CA LYS A 367 11.19 35.09 -4.62
C LYS A 367 11.63 35.47 -6.02
N ALA A 368 11.23 34.67 -7.02
CA ALA A 368 11.39 35.04 -8.43
C ALA A 368 10.43 36.16 -8.82
N GLU A 369 10.78 36.91 -9.86
CA GLU A 369 9.90 37.96 -10.40
C GLU A 369 8.52 37.39 -10.80
N GLY A 370 7.47 38.13 -10.50
CA GLY A 370 6.10 37.81 -10.84
C GLY A 370 5.13 37.66 -9.65
N PHE A 371 3.87 37.38 -9.96
CA PHE A 371 2.80 37.29 -8.95
C PHE A 371 2.82 35.96 -8.18
N GLU A 372 3.34 34.89 -8.77
CA GLU A 372 3.35 33.57 -8.15
C GLU A 372 4.43 33.49 -7.07
N ALA A 373 4.09 32.89 -5.92
CA ALA A 373 5.03 32.59 -4.86
C ALA A 373 5.90 31.40 -5.30
N ARG A 374 7.05 31.68 -5.92
CA ARG A 374 8.01 30.69 -6.40
C ARG A 374 9.45 31.19 -6.27
N SER A 375 10.40 30.27 -6.20
CA SER A 375 11.82 30.57 -6.21
C SER A 375 12.34 30.80 -7.64
N GLU A 376 13.57 31.27 -7.77
CA GLU A 376 14.32 31.20 -9.00
C GLU A 376 14.52 29.76 -9.48
N LEU A 377 14.88 29.61 -10.78
CA LEU A 377 15.10 28.31 -11.40
C LEU A 377 16.41 27.71 -10.87
N LEU A 378 16.38 26.43 -10.50
CA LEU A 378 17.57 25.69 -10.09
C LEU A 378 18.58 25.63 -11.23
N GLN A 379 19.86 25.73 -10.87
CA GLN A 379 20.97 25.50 -11.78
C GLN A 379 20.88 24.07 -12.38
N GLU A 380 21.34 23.90 -13.60
CA GLU A 380 21.26 22.61 -14.31
C GLU A 380 21.96 21.48 -13.54
N GLY A 381 23.11 21.77 -12.93
CA GLY A 381 23.88 20.82 -12.14
C GLY A 381 23.16 20.33 -10.87
N ALA A 382 22.09 21.04 -10.42
CA ALA A 382 21.28 20.64 -9.27
C ALA A 382 20.03 19.83 -9.64
N ARG A 383 19.70 19.71 -10.93
CA ARG A 383 18.48 19.03 -11.39
C ARG A 383 18.66 17.52 -11.39
N LEU A 384 17.66 16.81 -10.88
CA LEU A 384 17.62 15.34 -10.96
C LEU A 384 17.14 14.93 -12.35
N PRO A 385 17.87 14.04 -13.04
CA PRO A 385 17.41 13.49 -14.30
C PRO A 385 16.17 12.62 -14.10
N THR A 386 15.33 12.52 -15.12
CA THR A 386 14.28 11.52 -15.14
C THR A 386 14.86 10.12 -15.32
N MET A 387 14.12 9.09 -14.88
CA MET A 387 14.55 7.70 -15.08
C MET A 387 14.68 7.35 -16.56
N LEU A 388 13.85 7.95 -17.42
CA LEU A 388 13.94 7.78 -18.87
C LEU A 388 15.23 8.37 -19.44
N GLN A 389 15.65 9.55 -18.95
CA GLN A 389 16.94 10.14 -19.32
C GLN A 389 18.13 9.29 -18.87
N LEU A 390 18.07 8.76 -17.61
CA LEU A 390 19.12 7.86 -17.10
C LEU A 390 19.24 6.57 -17.91
N LEU A 391 18.12 6.04 -18.40
CA LEU A 391 18.08 4.83 -19.23
C LEU A 391 18.30 5.13 -20.72
N ASN A 392 18.60 6.38 -21.08
CA ASN A 392 18.78 6.86 -22.45
C ASN A 392 17.61 6.53 -23.38
N VAL A 393 16.39 6.58 -22.83
CA VAL A 393 15.14 6.33 -23.55
C VAL A 393 14.67 7.65 -24.15
N GLY A 394 14.58 7.74 -25.48
CA GLY A 394 14.16 8.95 -26.18
C GLY A 394 12.73 9.38 -25.83
N SER A 395 12.47 10.68 -25.84
CA SER A 395 11.22 11.31 -25.41
C SER A 395 10.03 11.18 -26.37
N GLY A 396 10.19 10.51 -27.50
CA GLY A 396 9.16 10.49 -28.55
C GLY A 396 9.02 9.14 -29.23
N GLY A 397 8.00 8.39 -28.89
CA GLY A 397 7.59 7.23 -29.65
C GLY A 397 7.85 5.87 -29.01
N GLN A 398 7.85 4.85 -29.82
CA GLN A 398 8.15 3.49 -29.38
C GLN A 398 9.63 3.36 -29.05
N THR A 399 9.93 3.13 -27.79
CA THR A 399 11.29 2.84 -27.31
C THR A 399 11.38 1.40 -26.87
N ALA A 400 12.48 0.74 -27.19
CA ALA A 400 12.76 -0.60 -26.71
C ALA A 400 13.47 -0.50 -25.36
N ILE A 401 12.80 -0.88 -24.28
CA ILE A 401 13.45 -1.01 -22.97
C ILE A 401 14.22 -2.32 -22.96
N SER A 402 15.53 -2.25 -22.71
CA SER A 402 16.35 -3.44 -22.55
C SER A 402 15.84 -4.29 -21.38
N ILE A 403 15.57 -5.57 -21.64
CA ILE A 403 15.22 -6.53 -20.60
C ILE A 403 16.42 -6.92 -19.73
N GLY A 404 17.61 -6.49 -20.10
CA GLY A 404 18.86 -6.87 -19.43
C GLY A 404 18.86 -6.64 -17.93
N LEU A 405 18.32 -5.51 -17.46
CA LEU A 405 18.18 -5.24 -16.02
C LEU A 405 17.22 -6.19 -15.33
N LEU A 406 16.09 -6.50 -15.95
CA LEU A 406 15.10 -7.43 -15.40
C LEU A 406 15.68 -8.85 -15.34
N VAL A 407 16.35 -9.27 -16.40
CA VAL A 407 17.01 -10.59 -16.46
C VAL A 407 18.15 -10.66 -15.45
N ALA A 408 18.95 -9.59 -15.30
CA ALA A 408 19.99 -9.51 -14.28
C ALA A 408 19.41 -9.67 -12.86
N LEU A 409 18.31 -8.97 -12.55
CA LEU A 409 17.64 -9.08 -11.25
C LEU A 409 17.11 -10.49 -11.01
N ILE A 410 16.41 -11.08 -11.98
CA ILE A 410 15.86 -12.45 -11.89
C ILE A 410 17.01 -13.46 -11.73
N ALA A 411 18.06 -13.34 -12.54
CA ALA A 411 19.24 -14.21 -12.45
C ALA A 411 19.93 -14.09 -11.08
N PHE A 412 20.03 -12.88 -10.52
CA PHE A 412 20.55 -12.67 -9.17
C PHE A 412 19.70 -13.32 -8.10
N LEU A 413 18.37 -13.18 -8.18
CA LEU A 413 17.44 -13.79 -7.21
C LEU A 413 17.49 -15.31 -7.28
N ILE A 414 17.54 -15.88 -8.49
CA ILE A 414 17.69 -17.32 -8.71
C ILE A 414 19.05 -17.80 -8.19
N ALA A 415 20.13 -17.13 -8.55
CA ALA A 415 21.47 -17.47 -8.09
C ALA A 415 21.57 -17.42 -6.56
N ARG A 416 20.98 -16.40 -5.92
CA ARG A 416 20.92 -16.26 -4.48
C ARG A 416 20.09 -17.38 -3.81
N ALA A 417 19.00 -17.81 -4.44
CA ALA A 417 18.16 -18.90 -3.94
C ALA A 417 18.87 -20.26 -4.03
N VAL A 418 19.63 -20.49 -5.11
CA VAL A 418 20.31 -21.76 -5.40
C VAL A 418 21.65 -21.85 -4.67
N LEU A 419 22.49 -20.80 -4.73
CA LEU A 419 23.87 -20.83 -4.25
C LEU A 419 24.01 -20.56 -2.74
N LYS A 420 22.90 -20.30 -2.03
CA LYS A 420 22.89 -19.85 -0.64
C LYS A 420 23.81 -18.63 -0.41
N THR A 421 23.68 -17.95 0.72
CA THR A 421 24.33 -16.65 1.01
C THR A 421 25.87 -16.64 0.95
N ARG A 422 26.52 -17.80 0.81
CA ARG A 422 27.98 -17.94 0.86
C ARG A 422 28.71 -17.49 -0.42
N HIS A 423 27.99 -17.34 -1.56
CA HIS A 423 28.59 -16.99 -2.86
C HIS A 423 27.89 -15.81 -3.53
N THR A 424 27.68 -14.73 -2.79
CA THR A 424 27.03 -13.51 -3.32
C THR A 424 27.79 -12.90 -4.51
N ALA A 425 29.12 -12.96 -4.51
CA ALA A 425 29.95 -12.47 -5.61
C ALA A 425 29.70 -13.26 -6.91
N LEU A 426 29.57 -14.58 -6.84
CA LEU A 426 29.25 -15.42 -8.01
C LEU A 426 27.83 -15.13 -8.50
N GLY A 427 26.87 -14.92 -7.59
CA GLY A 427 25.51 -14.52 -7.95
C GLY A 427 25.44 -13.19 -8.67
N LEU A 428 26.25 -12.21 -8.24
CA LEU A 428 26.39 -10.91 -8.92
C LEU A 428 27.05 -11.06 -10.29
N LEU A 429 28.06 -11.90 -10.43
CA LEU A 429 28.70 -12.17 -11.71
C LEU A 429 27.73 -12.79 -12.71
N ILE A 430 26.96 -13.82 -12.28
CA ILE A 430 25.94 -14.47 -13.11
C ILE A 430 24.89 -13.44 -13.54
N ALA A 431 24.44 -12.58 -12.64
CA ALA A 431 23.48 -11.52 -12.93
C ALA A 431 24.03 -10.51 -13.94
N ALA A 432 25.28 -10.07 -13.76
CA ALA A 432 25.95 -9.14 -14.66
C ALA A 432 26.10 -9.73 -16.07
N VAL A 433 26.53 -10.97 -16.19
CA VAL A 433 26.68 -11.67 -17.48
C VAL A 433 25.31 -11.86 -18.15
N ALA A 434 24.30 -12.34 -17.42
CA ALA A 434 22.95 -12.54 -17.95
C ALA A 434 22.32 -11.20 -18.41
N GLY A 435 22.50 -10.14 -17.64
CA GLY A 435 22.07 -8.80 -17.99
C GLY A 435 22.78 -8.24 -19.21
N ALA A 436 24.10 -8.41 -19.30
CA ALA A 436 24.89 -7.95 -20.44
C ALA A 436 24.54 -8.66 -21.75
N VAL A 437 24.35 -9.99 -21.70
CA VAL A 437 23.94 -10.80 -22.88
C VAL A 437 22.56 -10.38 -23.38
N THR A 438 21.62 -10.11 -22.48
CA THR A 438 20.24 -9.73 -22.83
C THR A 438 20.05 -8.24 -23.01
N TRP A 439 21.09 -7.42 -22.83
CA TRP A 439 21.01 -5.95 -22.91
C TRP A 439 20.50 -5.43 -24.26
N ARG A 440 20.83 -6.13 -25.33
CA ARG A 440 20.41 -5.76 -26.70
C ARG A 440 18.98 -6.22 -27.04
N ILE A 441 18.37 -7.08 -26.22
CA ILE A 441 16.99 -7.52 -26.40
C ILE A 441 16.09 -6.46 -25.78
N GLY A 442 15.36 -5.73 -26.63
CA GLY A 442 14.41 -4.69 -26.20
C GLY A 442 12.98 -5.16 -26.34
N ILE A 443 12.16 -4.90 -25.31
CA ILE A 443 10.71 -4.99 -25.45
C ILE A 443 10.25 -3.63 -25.96
N PRO A 444 9.55 -3.56 -27.12
CA PRO A 444 8.98 -2.30 -27.57
C PRO A 444 7.90 -1.86 -26.57
N VAL A 445 8.12 -0.77 -25.89
CA VAL A 445 7.21 -0.20 -24.93
C VAL A 445 6.90 1.23 -25.32
N THR A 446 5.65 1.56 -25.43
CA THR A 446 5.18 2.93 -25.53
C THR A 446 5.21 3.55 -24.12
N VAL A 447 6.29 4.23 -23.79
CA VAL A 447 6.37 5.04 -22.57
C VAL A 447 6.10 6.48 -22.98
N ALA A 448 4.88 6.94 -22.77
CA ALA A 448 4.57 8.36 -22.95
C ALA A 448 5.06 9.12 -21.73
N GLY A 449 6.11 9.93 -21.91
CA GLY A 449 6.43 11.08 -21.08
C GLY A 449 6.46 10.95 -19.55
N SER A 450 6.74 9.77 -18.98
CA SER A 450 6.79 9.64 -17.51
C SER A 450 7.87 10.53 -16.92
N GLN A 451 7.49 11.32 -15.91
CA GLN A 451 8.38 12.22 -15.18
C GLN A 451 8.90 11.60 -13.87
N LEU A 452 8.95 10.27 -13.76
CA LEU A 452 9.63 9.61 -12.65
C LEU A 452 11.10 10.02 -12.64
N ASN A 453 11.55 10.68 -11.59
CA ASN A 453 12.91 11.20 -11.46
C ASN A 453 13.80 10.31 -10.57
N ALA A 454 15.11 10.58 -10.60
CA ALA A 454 16.13 9.81 -9.88
C ALA A 454 15.98 9.86 -8.35
N SER A 455 15.10 10.70 -7.78
CA SER A 455 14.82 10.68 -6.34
C SER A 455 14.22 9.34 -5.87
N PHE A 456 13.60 8.59 -6.78
CA PHE A 456 13.15 7.22 -6.50
C PHE A 456 14.32 6.30 -6.11
N LEU A 457 15.46 6.40 -6.78
CA LEU A 457 16.67 5.64 -6.42
C LEU A 457 17.21 6.07 -5.05
N ILE A 458 17.18 7.39 -4.76
CA ILE A 458 17.56 7.92 -3.45
C ILE A 458 16.60 7.37 -2.37
N ALA A 459 15.31 7.30 -2.65
CA ALA A 459 14.34 6.70 -1.74
C ALA A 459 14.65 5.22 -1.44
N LEU A 460 15.01 4.42 -2.45
CA LEU A 460 15.42 3.04 -2.26
C LEU A 460 16.74 2.90 -1.46
N LEU A 461 17.69 3.82 -1.66
CA LEU A 461 18.90 3.90 -0.82
C LEU A 461 18.54 4.23 0.64
N CYS A 462 17.59 5.14 0.88
CA CYS A 462 17.08 5.42 2.23
C CYS A 462 16.38 4.22 2.87
N VAL A 463 15.66 3.40 2.09
CA VAL A 463 15.08 2.13 2.55
C VAL A 463 16.18 1.17 3.02
N ALA A 464 17.23 1.02 2.22
CA ALA A 464 18.38 0.19 2.56
C ALA A 464 19.13 0.74 3.79
N PHE A 465 19.32 2.05 3.86
CA PHE A 465 19.92 2.73 5.01
C PHE A 465 19.11 2.51 6.30
N PHE A 466 17.80 2.69 6.26
CA PHE A 466 16.93 2.40 7.40
C PHE A 466 17.09 0.95 7.85
N GLY A 467 17.01 -0.01 6.89
CA GLY A 467 17.15 -1.44 7.18
C GLY A 467 18.49 -1.78 7.83
N THR A 468 19.59 -1.26 7.29
CA THR A 468 20.93 -1.50 7.84
C THR A 468 21.12 -0.82 9.17
N LEU A 469 20.78 0.45 9.30
CA LEU A 469 20.90 1.22 10.53
C LEU A 469 20.13 0.55 11.68
N MET A 470 18.86 0.23 11.45
CA MET A 470 17.96 -0.24 12.51
C MET A 470 18.27 -1.67 12.97
N TRP A 471 18.67 -2.58 12.04
CA TRP A 471 18.82 -3.99 12.38
C TRP A 471 20.26 -4.50 12.40
N ARG A 472 21.24 -3.76 11.86
CA ARG A 472 22.62 -4.23 11.74
C ARG A 472 23.65 -3.38 12.50
N THR A 473 23.22 -2.33 13.23
CA THR A 473 24.13 -1.46 13.97
C THR A 473 23.82 -1.42 15.48
N SER A 474 24.83 -1.10 16.28
CA SER A 474 24.68 -0.87 17.73
C SER A 474 23.77 0.32 18.03
N THR A 475 23.85 1.39 17.22
CA THR A 475 22.96 2.54 17.32
C THR A 475 21.51 2.14 17.12
N GLY A 476 21.22 1.33 16.10
CA GLY A 476 19.86 0.82 15.85
C GLY A 476 19.36 -0.10 16.96
N TYR A 477 20.24 -0.87 17.57
CA TYR A 477 19.91 -1.64 18.77
C TYR A 477 19.50 -0.72 19.93
N ALA A 478 20.31 0.31 20.22
CA ALA A 478 20.03 1.29 21.27
C ALA A 478 18.69 2.02 21.03
N LEU A 479 18.44 2.44 19.79
CA LEU A 479 17.18 3.11 19.41
C LEU A 479 15.96 2.21 19.63
N ARG A 480 16.04 0.93 19.24
CA ARG A 480 14.96 -0.04 19.46
C ARG A 480 14.76 -0.33 20.96
N ALA A 481 15.84 -0.43 21.73
CA ALA A 481 15.76 -0.61 23.19
C ALA A 481 15.02 0.55 23.87
N VAL A 482 15.34 1.79 23.49
CA VAL A 482 14.62 3.00 23.96
C VAL A 482 13.15 2.93 23.57
N GLY A 483 12.84 2.48 22.34
CA GLY A 483 11.46 2.39 21.87
C GLY A 483 10.63 1.32 22.57
N LEU A 484 11.24 0.20 22.96
CA LEU A 484 10.55 -0.88 23.68
C LEU A 484 10.29 -0.55 25.15
N SER A 485 11.29 -0.03 25.85
CA SER A 485 11.18 0.39 27.25
C SER A 485 12.29 1.40 27.59
N PRO A 486 11.95 2.70 27.66
CA PRO A 486 12.93 3.73 28.02
C PRO A 486 13.64 3.44 29.36
N LYS A 487 12.89 3.00 30.38
CA LYS A 487 13.45 2.68 31.70
C LYS A 487 14.45 1.51 31.63
N ALA A 488 14.09 0.42 30.93
CA ALA A 488 15.00 -0.72 30.79
C ALA A 488 16.26 -0.36 29.98
N ALA A 489 16.13 0.50 28.95
CA ALA A 489 17.25 1.01 28.18
C ALA A 489 18.22 1.83 29.06
N GLU A 490 17.68 2.66 29.94
CA GLU A 490 18.46 3.48 30.90
C GLU A 490 19.22 2.60 31.90
N TYR A 491 18.57 1.57 32.45
CA TYR A 491 19.23 0.58 33.30
C TYR A 491 20.36 -0.17 32.58
N GLY A 492 20.22 -0.38 31.26
CA GLY A 492 21.25 -0.95 30.39
C GLY A 492 22.34 0.05 29.97
N GLY A 493 22.38 1.27 30.52
CA GLY A 493 23.36 2.31 30.21
C GLY A 493 23.12 3.05 28.89
N ILE A 494 21.95 2.87 28.25
CA ILE A 494 21.60 3.57 27.00
C ILE A 494 20.97 4.92 27.32
N SER A 495 21.55 6.01 26.80
CA SER A 495 21.01 7.35 26.98
C SER A 495 19.71 7.56 26.20
N VAL A 496 18.58 7.58 26.90
CA VAL A 496 17.24 7.81 26.33
C VAL A 496 17.16 9.17 25.64
N ALA A 497 17.72 10.23 26.28
CA ALA A 497 17.71 11.58 25.72
C ALA A 497 18.42 11.65 24.36
N ARG A 498 19.64 11.08 24.24
CA ARG A 498 20.38 11.03 22.98
C ARG A 498 19.63 10.20 21.93
N GLY A 499 19.06 9.06 22.33
CA GLY A 499 18.23 8.22 21.47
C GLY A 499 17.04 8.97 20.89
N THR A 500 16.31 9.71 21.72
CA THR A 500 15.14 10.52 21.32
C THR A 500 15.52 11.61 20.31
N VAL A 501 16.58 12.39 20.59
CA VAL A 501 17.05 13.45 19.66
C VAL A 501 17.49 12.84 18.33
N LEU A 502 18.32 11.79 18.38
CA LEU A 502 18.83 11.14 17.17
C LEU A 502 17.71 10.54 16.32
N ALA A 503 16.71 9.91 16.96
CA ALA A 503 15.57 9.33 16.28
C ALA A 503 14.76 10.37 15.51
N MET A 504 14.43 11.50 16.15
CA MET A 504 13.69 12.59 15.51
C MET A 504 14.51 13.30 14.43
N THR A 505 15.82 13.44 14.63
CA THR A 505 16.75 14.01 13.63
C THR A 505 16.79 13.15 12.36
N ILE A 506 16.95 11.83 12.50
CA ILE A 506 16.97 10.90 11.33
C ILE A 506 15.59 10.83 10.67
N ALA A 507 14.51 10.81 11.46
CA ALA A 507 13.15 10.89 10.94
C ALA A 507 12.96 12.17 10.11
N GLY A 508 13.41 13.31 10.62
CA GLY A 508 13.39 14.59 9.91
C GLY A 508 14.22 14.58 8.62
N MET A 509 15.40 13.94 8.63
CA MET A 509 16.21 13.75 7.43
C MET A 509 15.44 13.02 6.33
N PHE A 510 14.79 11.90 6.65
CA PHE A 510 14.00 11.17 5.67
C PHE A 510 12.86 12.02 5.10
N ALA A 511 12.09 12.72 5.96
CA ALA A 511 11.02 13.59 5.48
C ALA A 511 11.54 14.75 4.64
N GLY A 512 12.68 15.36 5.01
CA GLY A 512 13.29 16.46 4.27
C GLY A 512 13.70 16.07 2.85
N LEU A 513 14.17 14.83 2.67
CA LEU A 513 14.52 14.30 1.35
C LEU A 513 13.32 14.16 0.40
N ALA A 514 12.07 14.11 0.93
CA ALA A 514 10.88 14.18 0.09
C ALA A 514 10.77 15.54 -0.64
N GLY A 515 11.26 16.62 -0.03
CA GLY A 515 11.31 17.94 -0.67
C GLY A 515 12.15 17.97 -1.95
N LEU A 516 13.22 17.17 -1.99
CA LEU A 516 14.07 17.00 -3.17
C LEU A 516 13.32 16.50 -4.41
N HIS A 517 12.34 15.59 -4.21
CA HIS A 517 11.50 15.06 -5.29
C HIS A 517 10.75 16.16 -6.03
N TYR A 518 10.22 17.13 -5.29
CA TYR A 518 9.44 18.23 -5.85
C TYR A 518 10.32 19.32 -6.45
N VAL A 519 11.41 19.70 -5.78
CA VAL A 519 12.23 20.84 -6.15
C VAL A 519 13.26 20.44 -7.21
N ASN A 520 14.16 19.51 -6.89
CA ASN A 520 15.24 19.10 -7.81
C ASN A 520 14.76 18.10 -8.88
N GLY A 521 13.71 17.32 -8.56
CA GLY A 521 13.14 16.33 -9.46
C GLY A 521 12.13 16.88 -10.46
N GLY A 522 11.77 18.16 -10.35
CA GLY A 522 10.81 18.79 -11.26
C GLY A 522 9.42 18.12 -11.28
N ALA A 523 9.04 17.46 -10.17
CA ALA A 523 7.79 16.69 -10.12
C ALA A 523 6.52 17.55 -10.23
N LEU A 524 6.65 18.88 -10.08
CA LEU A 524 5.59 19.89 -10.31
C LEU A 524 5.77 20.61 -11.66
N ASP A 525 6.38 19.94 -12.63
CA ASP A 525 6.65 20.40 -14.01
C ASP A 525 7.69 21.54 -14.14
N GLU A 526 8.26 22.02 -13.03
CA GLU A 526 9.31 23.00 -13.00
C GLU A 526 10.36 22.68 -11.93
N TYR A 527 11.63 22.99 -12.23
CA TYR A 527 12.74 22.88 -11.26
C TYR A 527 12.80 24.14 -10.39
N ARG A 528 11.73 24.37 -9.60
CA ARG A 528 11.55 25.52 -8.70
C ARG A 528 10.85 25.10 -7.43
N LEU A 529 11.08 25.83 -6.36
CA LEU A 529 10.25 25.73 -5.16
C LEU A 529 9.00 26.58 -5.36
N LYS A 530 7.82 25.94 -5.28
CA LYS A 530 6.51 26.60 -5.51
C LYS A 530 5.66 26.63 -4.24
N GLY A 531 4.84 27.69 -4.09
CA GLY A 531 3.95 27.87 -2.94
C GLY A 531 2.85 26.80 -2.80
N ASN A 532 2.49 26.12 -3.89
CA ASN A 532 1.46 25.08 -3.94
C ASN A 532 2.02 23.65 -3.76
N MET A 533 3.20 23.51 -3.15
CA MET A 533 3.81 22.20 -2.90
C MET A 533 2.88 21.29 -2.06
N PRO A 534 2.69 20.00 -2.44
CA PRO A 534 1.75 19.09 -1.77
C PRO A 534 2.30 18.56 -0.44
N VAL A 535 2.32 19.40 0.58
CA VAL A 535 2.84 19.05 1.93
C VAL A 535 2.02 17.98 2.64
N ASN A 536 0.76 17.74 2.23
CA ASN A 536 -0.13 16.72 2.80
C ASN A 536 0.42 15.30 2.65
N VAL A 537 1.31 15.05 1.69
CA VAL A 537 2.05 13.79 1.55
C VAL A 537 2.81 13.41 2.84
N GLY A 538 3.16 14.40 3.67
CA GLY A 538 3.73 14.16 4.99
C GLY A 538 2.77 13.43 5.94
N PHE A 539 1.47 13.73 5.88
CA PHE A 539 0.44 13.02 6.65
C PHE A 539 0.11 11.65 6.06
N ASP A 540 0.06 11.53 4.73
CA ASP A 540 -0.13 10.24 4.05
C ASP A 540 1.00 9.25 4.41
N GLY A 541 2.20 9.76 4.70
CA GLY A 541 3.31 8.97 5.21
C GLY A 541 3.01 8.22 6.52
N ILE A 542 2.12 8.75 7.37
CA ILE A 542 1.67 8.07 8.60
C ILE A 542 0.88 6.81 8.23
N ALA A 543 -0.05 6.95 7.30
CA ALA A 543 -0.86 5.85 6.80
C ALA A 543 0.01 4.76 6.14
N VAL A 544 0.95 5.17 5.31
CA VAL A 544 1.92 4.29 4.64
C VAL A 544 2.80 3.54 5.65
N ALA A 545 3.30 4.21 6.68
CA ALA A 545 4.13 3.60 7.73
C ALA A 545 3.35 2.54 8.51
N LEU A 546 2.12 2.87 8.93
CA LEU A 546 1.24 1.94 9.66
C LEU A 546 0.87 0.73 8.81
N MET A 547 0.48 0.94 7.55
CA MET A 547 0.19 -0.12 6.60
C MET A 547 1.40 -1.01 6.35
N GLY A 548 2.60 -0.42 6.23
CA GLY A 548 3.87 -1.13 6.09
C GLY A 548 4.39 -1.76 7.39
N GLN A 549 3.59 -1.75 8.48
CA GLN A 549 3.97 -2.27 9.81
C GLN A 549 5.31 -1.71 10.31
N ASN A 550 5.58 -0.46 9.97
CA ASN A 550 6.81 0.26 10.30
C ASN A 550 8.09 -0.50 9.86
N THR A 551 8.03 -1.23 8.74
CA THR A 551 9.17 -1.93 8.15
C THR A 551 9.60 -1.24 6.86
N PRO A 552 10.92 -1.21 6.53
CA PRO A 552 11.40 -0.53 5.33
C PRO A 552 10.76 -1.07 4.04
N SER A 553 10.70 -2.39 3.88
CA SER A 553 10.06 -3.04 2.72
C SER A 553 8.55 -2.85 2.70
N GLY A 554 7.91 -2.88 3.87
CA GLY A 554 6.47 -2.62 4.00
C GLY A 554 6.12 -1.20 3.57
N VAL A 555 6.92 -0.19 3.95
CA VAL A 555 6.75 1.20 3.50
C VAL A 555 6.80 1.31 1.99
N VAL A 556 7.73 0.62 1.30
CA VAL A 556 7.80 0.64 -0.18
C VAL A 556 6.52 0.08 -0.81
N VAL A 557 6.07 -1.09 -0.34
CA VAL A 557 4.85 -1.73 -0.88
C VAL A 557 3.61 -0.87 -0.61
N SER A 558 3.50 -0.31 0.58
CA SER A 558 2.40 0.57 0.97
C SER A 558 2.41 1.87 0.15
N SER A 559 3.58 2.48 -0.06
CA SER A 559 3.72 3.68 -0.89
C SER A 559 3.33 3.41 -2.34
N LEU A 560 3.71 2.24 -2.89
CA LEU A 560 3.31 1.85 -4.24
C LEU A 560 1.80 1.69 -4.36
N LEU A 561 1.15 1.07 -3.38
CA LEU A 561 -0.31 0.94 -3.37
C LEU A 561 -0.99 2.32 -3.33
N PHE A 562 -0.53 3.23 -2.46
CA PHE A 562 -1.07 4.59 -2.39
C PHE A 562 -0.83 5.37 -3.68
N GLY A 563 0.39 5.32 -4.24
CA GLY A 563 0.71 5.93 -5.53
C GLY A 563 -0.13 5.39 -6.68
N THR A 564 -0.43 4.07 -6.68
CA THR A 564 -1.33 3.45 -7.66
C THR A 564 -2.75 3.97 -7.52
N ILE A 565 -3.28 4.04 -6.28
CA ILE A 565 -4.61 4.57 -6.01
C ILE A 565 -4.70 6.05 -6.40
N ASP A 566 -3.67 6.85 -6.17
CA ASP A 566 -3.63 8.26 -6.56
C ASP A 566 -3.62 8.43 -8.08
N THR A 567 -2.78 7.67 -8.79
CA THR A 567 -2.73 7.70 -10.25
C THR A 567 -4.05 7.25 -10.87
N GLY A 568 -4.62 6.14 -10.38
CA GLY A 568 -5.92 5.65 -10.83
C GLY A 568 -7.05 6.61 -10.47
N GLY A 569 -6.97 7.29 -9.33
CA GLY A 569 -7.93 8.31 -8.91
C GLY A 569 -7.93 9.54 -9.81
N LEU A 570 -6.77 9.96 -10.31
CA LEU A 570 -6.68 11.00 -11.33
C LEU A 570 -7.38 10.57 -12.61
N GLU A 571 -7.24 9.30 -13.00
CA GLU A 571 -7.89 8.74 -14.17
C GLU A 571 -9.42 8.66 -14.00
N VAL A 572 -9.91 8.21 -12.84
CA VAL A 572 -11.34 8.23 -12.50
C VAL A 572 -11.90 9.64 -12.63
N SER A 573 -11.23 10.65 -12.06
CA SER A 573 -11.70 12.05 -12.11
C SER A 573 -11.67 12.64 -13.52
N ARG A 574 -10.79 12.14 -14.40
CA ARG A 574 -10.68 12.59 -15.79
C ARG A 574 -11.78 12.00 -16.67
N GLN A 575 -12.16 10.74 -16.42
CA GLN A 575 -13.13 10.02 -17.24
C GLN A 575 -14.58 10.20 -16.78
N LEU A 576 -14.80 10.39 -15.48
CA LEU A 576 -16.11 10.60 -14.89
C LEU A 576 -16.19 11.99 -14.24
N GLU A 577 -16.66 12.99 -14.97
CA GLU A 577 -16.83 14.37 -14.46
C GLU A 577 -17.67 14.45 -13.18
N ARG A 578 -18.56 13.48 -12.96
CA ARG A 578 -19.45 13.42 -11.79
C ARG A 578 -18.88 12.67 -10.60
N VAL A 579 -17.76 11.94 -10.76
CA VAL A 579 -17.07 11.25 -9.67
C VAL A 579 -15.93 12.13 -9.16
N ASN A 580 -16.17 12.77 -8.02
CA ASN A 580 -15.16 13.63 -7.42
C ASN A 580 -13.96 12.80 -6.91
N LYS A 581 -12.75 13.34 -7.05
CA LYS A 581 -11.51 12.78 -6.48
C LYS A 581 -11.61 12.51 -4.96
N ASP A 582 -12.57 13.12 -4.27
CA ASP A 582 -12.80 12.91 -2.84
C ASP A 582 -13.15 11.45 -2.51
N ILE A 583 -13.75 10.70 -3.44
CA ILE A 583 -13.98 9.25 -3.29
C ILE A 583 -12.65 8.50 -3.12
N VAL A 584 -11.62 8.90 -3.84
CA VAL A 584 -10.29 8.29 -3.71
C VAL A 584 -9.73 8.53 -2.31
N THR A 585 -9.93 9.73 -1.76
CA THR A 585 -9.55 10.07 -0.39
C THR A 585 -10.32 9.24 0.63
N VAL A 586 -11.62 9.03 0.44
CA VAL A 586 -12.44 8.15 1.29
C VAL A 586 -11.95 6.70 1.22
N LEU A 587 -11.63 6.19 0.02
CA LEU A 587 -11.10 4.83 -0.15
C LEU A 587 -9.76 4.66 0.54
N LYS A 588 -8.84 5.63 0.42
CA LYS A 588 -7.58 5.63 1.16
C LYS A 588 -7.82 5.62 2.68
N ALA A 589 -8.70 6.48 3.18
CA ALA A 589 -9.03 6.54 4.60
C ALA A 589 -9.60 5.22 5.12
N LEU A 590 -10.46 4.55 4.35
CA LEU A 590 -11.00 3.23 4.68
C LEU A 590 -9.89 2.16 4.73
N ILE A 591 -8.97 2.17 3.76
CA ILE A 591 -7.83 1.24 3.75
C ILE A 591 -7.01 1.42 5.04
N VAL A 592 -6.68 2.66 5.40
CA VAL A 592 -5.93 2.96 6.63
C VAL A 592 -6.69 2.51 7.88
N LEU A 593 -7.98 2.82 7.96
CA LEU A 593 -8.85 2.45 9.07
C LEU A 593 -8.88 0.93 9.28
N PHE A 594 -9.10 0.17 8.22
CA PHE A 594 -9.18 -1.29 8.32
C PHE A 594 -7.83 -1.95 8.58
N ILE A 595 -6.72 -1.36 8.12
CA ILE A 595 -5.39 -1.84 8.45
C ILE A 595 -5.06 -1.55 9.92
N ALA A 596 -5.39 -0.37 10.43
CA ALA A 596 -5.24 -0.06 11.84
C ALA A 596 -6.10 -0.99 12.72
N ALA A 597 -7.36 -1.25 12.30
CA ALA A 597 -8.25 -2.19 12.96
C ALA A 597 -7.84 -3.67 12.75
N GLY A 598 -7.15 -3.99 11.66
CA GLY A 598 -6.74 -5.35 11.30
C GLY A 598 -5.80 -5.98 12.32
N GLY A 599 -5.00 -5.19 13.02
CA GLY A 599 -4.21 -5.66 14.17
C GLY A 599 -5.06 -6.24 15.30
N PHE A 600 -6.26 -5.71 15.50
CA PHE A 600 -7.24 -6.24 16.45
C PHE A 600 -7.93 -7.51 15.92
N LEU A 601 -8.26 -7.52 14.64
CA LEU A 601 -8.90 -8.67 13.99
C LEU A 601 -7.94 -9.87 13.91
N SER A 602 -6.66 -9.63 13.64
CA SER A 602 -5.64 -10.67 13.56
C SER A 602 -5.41 -11.36 14.91
N ARG A 603 -5.43 -10.61 16.02
CA ARG A 603 -5.33 -11.21 17.36
C ARG A 603 -6.47 -12.18 17.66
N ARG A 604 -7.69 -11.90 17.19
CA ARG A 604 -8.83 -12.83 17.35
C ARG A 604 -8.79 -14.04 16.42
N ILE A 605 -8.18 -13.89 15.22
CA ILE A 605 -8.11 -14.97 14.23
C ILE A 605 -6.86 -15.84 14.44
N THR A 606 -5.76 -15.26 14.96
CA THR A 606 -4.44 -15.88 14.97
C THR A 606 -3.94 -16.31 16.34
N ASP A 607 -4.58 -15.90 17.43
CA ASP A 607 -4.30 -16.38 18.78
C ASP A 607 -5.49 -17.20 19.29
N PRO A 608 -5.65 -18.47 18.87
CA PRO A 608 -6.28 -19.42 19.76
C PRO A 608 -5.37 -19.48 21.01
N PRO A 609 -5.91 -19.48 22.23
CA PRO A 609 -5.11 -19.67 23.43
C PRO A 609 -4.20 -20.89 23.19
N PRO A 610 -2.91 -20.80 23.54
CA PRO A 610 -1.98 -21.89 23.28
C PRO A 610 -2.63 -23.19 23.79
N PRO A 611 -2.55 -24.29 23.02
CA PRO A 611 -3.26 -25.53 23.34
C PRO A 611 -3.03 -26.02 24.78
N GLN A 612 -1.93 -25.64 25.39
CA GLN A 612 -1.59 -25.92 26.78
C GLN A 612 -2.46 -25.17 27.79
N LEU A 613 -2.87 -23.92 27.50
CA LEU A 613 -3.79 -23.17 28.37
C LEU A 613 -5.25 -23.62 28.19
N ALA A 614 -5.63 -24.00 26.97
CA ALA A 614 -6.96 -24.57 26.72
C ALA A 614 -7.10 -25.98 27.34
N GLN A 615 -6.05 -26.79 27.32
CA GLN A 615 -6.02 -28.08 28.00
C GLN A 615 -5.95 -27.96 29.53
N ALA A 616 -5.20 -26.99 30.05
CA ALA A 616 -5.16 -26.68 31.48
C ALA A 616 -6.50 -26.14 32.01
N ALA A 617 -7.22 -25.35 31.19
CA ALA A 617 -8.57 -24.89 31.54
C ALA A 617 -9.64 -26.00 31.41
N ALA A 618 -9.45 -26.97 30.50
CA ALA A 618 -10.37 -28.09 30.29
C ALA A 618 -10.11 -29.29 31.21
N SER A 619 -8.88 -29.45 31.70
CA SER A 619 -8.47 -30.61 32.54
C SER A 619 -8.57 -30.36 34.04
N GLY A 620 -8.96 -29.16 34.47
CA GLY A 620 -8.95 -28.79 35.88
C GLY A 620 -7.52 -28.80 36.48
N PRO A 621 -7.33 -28.32 37.69
CA PRO A 621 -6.03 -28.43 38.32
C PRO A 621 -5.63 -29.93 38.47
N PRO A 622 -4.35 -30.29 38.21
CA PRO A 622 -3.90 -31.68 38.34
C PRO A 622 -4.23 -32.21 39.73
N PRO A 623 -4.55 -33.51 39.87
CA PRO A 623 -5.05 -34.08 41.12
C PRO A 623 -4.16 -33.85 42.37
N GLY A 624 -2.95 -33.37 42.22
CA GLY A 624 -2.07 -32.97 43.31
C GLY A 624 -2.08 -31.50 43.70
N ALA A 625 -2.59 -30.62 42.82
CA ALA A 625 -2.61 -29.15 43.07
C ALA A 625 -3.69 -28.74 44.07
N ALA A 626 -4.76 -29.53 44.19
CA ALA A 626 -5.81 -29.34 45.22
C ALA A 626 -5.31 -29.67 46.62
N LEU A 627 -4.41 -30.65 46.74
CA LEU A 627 -3.79 -31.04 48.02
C LEU A 627 -2.75 -30.00 48.49
N THR A 628 -1.98 -29.42 47.59
CA THR A 628 -1.02 -28.34 47.91
C THR A 628 -1.70 -27.03 48.24
N ALA A 629 -2.83 -26.70 47.58
CA ALA A 629 -3.64 -25.53 47.93
C ALA A 629 -4.38 -25.71 49.28
N SER A 630 -4.82 -26.93 49.59
CA SER A 630 -5.39 -27.27 50.89
C SER A 630 -4.36 -27.28 51.99
N GLN A 631 -3.11 -27.75 51.75
CA GLN A 631 -2.01 -27.70 52.68
C GLN A 631 -1.54 -26.25 52.94
N ALA A 632 -1.46 -25.43 51.91
CA ALA A 632 -1.13 -24.00 52.04
C ALA A 632 -2.25 -23.19 52.76
N ALA A 633 -3.50 -23.60 52.62
CA ALA A 633 -4.61 -23.04 53.40
C ALA A 633 -4.61 -23.51 54.85
N ALA A 634 -4.21 -24.76 55.13
CA ALA A 634 -4.06 -25.31 56.49
C ALA A 634 -2.84 -24.71 57.23
N GLU A 635 -1.77 -24.43 56.53
CA GLU A 635 -0.56 -23.76 57.05
C GLU A 635 -0.81 -22.29 57.41
N ARG A 636 -1.71 -21.60 56.71
CA ARG A 636 -2.20 -20.26 57.05
C ARG A 636 -3.21 -20.21 58.17
N ALA A 637 -3.77 -21.33 58.56
CA ALA A 637 -4.78 -21.46 59.65
C ALA A 637 -4.16 -21.82 61.00
N THR A 638 -2.86 -22.07 61.11
CA THR A 638 -2.19 -22.25 62.40
C THR A 638 -1.89 -20.88 63.02
N PRO A 639 -2.43 -20.55 64.21
CA PRO A 639 -2.11 -19.31 64.91
C PRO A 639 -0.64 -19.34 65.37
N SER A 640 0.08 -18.30 65.04
CA SER A 640 1.46 -18.11 65.54
C SER A 640 1.48 -18.06 67.07
N PRO A 641 2.46 -18.69 67.73
CA PRO A 641 2.57 -18.68 69.17
C PRO A 641 2.83 -17.24 69.66
N ASN A 642 2.05 -16.84 70.64
CA ASN A 642 2.15 -15.65 71.42
C ASN A 642 3.61 -15.38 71.84
N VAL A 643 4.20 -14.31 71.37
CA VAL A 643 5.37 -13.67 71.99
C VAL A 643 4.90 -12.46 72.77
N GLY A 644 5.21 -12.54 74.04
CA GLY A 644 4.73 -11.74 75.15
C GLY A 644 4.61 -10.24 74.98
N GLN A 645 3.59 -9.75 75.62
CA GLN A 645 3.40 -8.39 76.02
C GLN A 645 4.58 -7.92 76.88
N THR A 646 5.27 -6.85 76.48
CA THR A 646 5.92 -5.92 77.40
C THR A 646 5.35 -4.56 77.07
N SER A 647 4.53 -4.12 78.02
CA SER A 647 4.04 -2.75 78.18
C SER A 647 5.22 -1.83 78.47
N GLU A 648 5.44 -0.80 77.67
CA GLU A 648 6.05 0.43 78.14
C GLU A 648 5.21 1.64 77.69
N THR A 649 4.65 2.22 78.73
CA THR A 649 4.00 3.50 78.82
C THR A 649 5.07 4.59 78.61
N ILE A 650 4.94 5.44 77.60
CA ILE A 650 5.59 6.73 77.56
C ILE A 650 4.55 7.81 77.23
N THR A 651 4.46 8.69 78.17
CA THR A 651 3.65 9.87 78.35
C THR A 651 3.78 10.93 77.24
N ARG A 652 2.66 11.59 77.01
CA ARG A 652 2.50 12.87 76.30
C ARG A 652 3.32 14.01 76.98
N GLU A 653 3.97 14.78 76.13
CA GLU A 653 4.17 16.25 76.25
C GLU A 653 4.45 16.71 74.83
N GLY A 654 3.80 17.63 74.18
CA GLY A 654 3.41 18.97 74.58
C GLY A 654 4.44 19.93 74.00
N GLY A 655 4.13 20.65 72.88
CA GLY A 655 4.99 21.79 72.51
C GLY A 655 4.77 22.27 71.09
N LYS A 656 4.09 23.34 70.95
CA LYS A 656 3.95 24.26 69.81
C LYS A 656 5.33 24.68 69.26
N GLU A 657 5.50 24.74 67.92
CA GLU A 657 5.61 25.99 67.12
C GLU A 657 5.61 25.57 65.62
#